data_ab7a2ebf0a63d1e17868aa0312d795ef
#
_entry.id   ab7a2ebf0a63d1e17868aa0312d795ef
#
_cell.length_a   1.000
_cell.length_b   1.000
_cell.length_c   1.000
_cell.angle_alpha   90.00
_cell.angle_beta   90.00
_cell.angle_gamma   90.00
#
_symmetry.space_group_name_H-M   'P 1'
#
loop_
_entity.id
_entity.type
_entity.pdbx_description
1 polymer ?
#
loop_
_entity_poly.entity_id
_entity_poly.type
_entity_poly.pdbx_seq_one_letter_code
_entity_poly.pdbx_strand_id
1 'polypeptide(L)'
;MRRFNILFLILFALCSYCMASNDSIMTLANMVNKFNRVFPQEKVYLHLDNTGYFKGERIWFKAYLTRTDKDSLGSLSKVLYVELVNPYGDIEKTLKLPVTDGQANGDIELDELLNSGYYEIRAYTRYMLNWGTDAIFSRVIPIFEKNKVQGDYSKLIMNNEPEDRTKPKVRIQDDEDMKKLNVRFYPEGGKIIKGLPCRVAFVVTDKNGIGLHSTCQVLFNGSSYGKSITTNQEGRGIAEIGQSEGIWQLHIKTDKGRETTESLPQAEDTGCTLSTKVVDKGNVNVTIACSPDLYEQNIGIAWLNNGHMYDCKVKTLCQGKITINYDRSILKSGVNQITIIDEKGEILANRLVFLYPTAEVMPISIQPKYTVGKRYINLVAKTLPNTNFSISVMDASSQTNGWNANAATWLLLTSDLKGYISNPEYYLEKDDNEHRAAADLLMMVQGWKRYDFKMMEGKANFNFMQPVEKSLMIDGKLKKRSRKNDVADVDLSVLLINKFGDRLDGRTTTDKRGNYAFALPDCYRSWTMILLTAKDEKYKNYYVGINRHFSPSLRSISPLELQPIRLKMPTFILNEYVANKGLTNDKNAFVLQEVKVLGKRYSSARKAWESESRGAINASIRYDCAKEADNIIDRGEDVPTLIDFLKSKNHLFAGNDNLSGIYGRTNYRKMLFDDGLSYDRMPIIWVVNNRFLGGTSFMKRGTVKSKAEDVNLSSEATELSGAASDETTVYFPTSLDEVKRVYVSFGKNDWRRFISDPDLMGSNIVTVFVYTSESAGVKSHKGVRLTYFDGFNVASSYNEEMVASVLSSHDYRRTLYWNPDVRTDNEGKALIEFTNNTNCKSFIISAEGVTKDAKAICY
;
A
#
# COMPACT_ATOMS: atom_id res chain seq x y z
N MET A 1 -65.15 -37.48 -10.23
CA MET A 1 -63.79 -37.86 -10.60
C MET A 1 -63.07 -36.85 -11.47
N ARG A 2 -63.57 -36.24 -12.54
CA ARG A 2 -62.84 -35.27 -13.37
C ARG A 2 -62.37 -33.97 -12.63
N ARG A 3 -63.13 -33.46 -11.68
CA ARG A 3 -62.77 -32.27 -10.91
C ARG A 3 -61.66 -32.53 -9.87
N PHE A 4 -61.55 -33.74 -9.35
CA PHE A 4 -60.48 -34.14 -8.42
C PHE A 4 -59.13 -34.31 -9.12
N ASN A 5 -59.12 -34.83 -10.35
CA ASN A 5 -57.93 -34.96 -11.14
C ASN A 5 -57.36 -33.61 -11.61
N ILE A 6 -58.20 -32.60 -11.89
CA ILE A 6 -57.76 -31.26 -12.25
C ILE A 6 -57.11 -30.55 -11.04
N LEU A 7 -57.72 -30.70 -9.84
CA LEU A 7 -57.18 -30.14 -8.61
C LEU A 7 -55.81 -30.76 -8.23
N PHE A 8 -55.67 -32.08 -8.43
CA PHE A 8 -54.43 -32.80 -8.20
C PHE A 8 -53.34 -32.45 -9.21
N LEU A 9 -53.70 -32.23 -10.49
CA LEU A 9 -52.79 -31.76 -11.54
C LEU A 9 -52.32 -30.33 -11.28
N ILE A 10 -53.19 -29.45 -10.80
CA ILE A 10 -52.86 -28.07 -10.43
C ILE A 10 -51.97 -28.07 -9.18
N LEU A 11 -52.26 -28.89 -8.16
CA LEU A 11 -51.40 -29.06 -6.97
C LEU A 11 -50.02 -29.63 -7.32
N PHE A 12 -50.00 -30.63 -8.24
CA PHE A 12 -48.73 -31.20 -8.70
C PHE A 12 -47.92 -30.24 -9.56
N ALA A 13 -48.58 -29.44 -10.39
CA ALA A 13 -47.93 -28.38 -11.15
C ALA A 13 -47.38 -27.26 -10.25
N LEU A 14 -48.16 -26.87 -9.23
CA LEU A 14 -47.72 -25.90 -8.23
C LEU A 14 -46.55 -26.43 -7.38
N CYS A 15 -46.58 -27.71 -6.95
CA CYS A 15 -45.45 -28.33 -6.25
C CYS A 15 -44.23 -28.48 -7.16
N SER A 16 -44.40 -28.85 -8.43
CA SER A 16 -43.29 -28.93 -9.39
C SER A 16 -42.68 -27.56 -9.69
N TYR A 17 -43.48 -26.52 -9.78
CA TYR A 17 -43.03 -25.15 -9.97
C TYR A 17 -42.26 -24.66 -8.73
N CYS A 18 -42.77 -24.89 -7.53
CA CYS A 18 -42.09 -24.57 -6.26
C CYS A 18 -40.76 -25.34 -6.10
N MET A 19 -40.71 -26.61 -6.49
CA MET A 19 -39.49 -27.38 -6.46
C MET A 19 -38.46 -26.89 -7.48
N ALA A 20 -38.88 -26.56 -8.69
CA ALA A 20 -38.00 -26.03 -9.75
C ALA A 20 -37.40 -24.67 -9.38
N SER A 21 -38.14 -23.80 -8.67
CA SER A 21 -37.65 -22.48 -8.27
C SER A 21 -36.68 -22.57 -7.09
N ASN A 22 -36.94 -23.47 -6.13
CA ASN A 22 -35.99 -23.76 -5.06
C ASN A 22 -34.65 -24.29 -5.60
N ASP A 23 -34.70 -25.14 -6.62
CA ASP A 23 -33.50 -25.67 -7.29
C ASP A 23 -32.70 -24.57 -7.99
N SER A 24 -33.35 -23.56 -8.54
CA SER A 24 -32.71 -22.42 -9.19
C SER A 24 -31.89 -21.59 -8.20
N ILE A 25 -32.47 -21.16 -7.09
CA ILE A 25 -31.79 -20.36 -6.05
C ILE A 25 -30.65 -21.14 -5.41
N MET A 26 -30.86 -22.43 -5.12
CA MET A 26 -29.80 -23.28 -4.56
C MET A 26 -28.67 -23.54 -5.57
N THR A 27 -28.98 -23.58 -6.85
CA THR A 27 -27.97 -23.66 -7.91
C THR A 27 -27.08 -22.41 -7.92
N LEU A 28 -27.67 -21.21 -7.80
CA LEU A 28 -26.91 -19.95 -7.67
C LEU A 28 -26.01 -19.95 -6.44
N ALA A 29 -26.54 -20.41 -5.29
CA ALA A 29 -25.72 -20.55 -4.08
C ALA A 29 -24.49 -21.46 -4.30
N ASN A 30 -24.69 -22.56 -5.00
CA ASN A 30 -23.62 -23.50 -5.36
C ASN A 30 -22.60 -22.86 -6.34
N MET A 31 -23.05 -22.01 -7.27
CA MET A 31 -22.16 -21.31 -8.20
C MET A 31 -21.25 -20.32 -7.44
N VAL A 32 -21.81 -19.52 -6.52
CA VAL A 32 -21.05 -18.60 -5.65
C VAL A 32 -19.98 -19.37 -4.86
N ASN A 33 -20.36 -20.47 -4.21
CA ASN A 33 -19.41 -21.28 -3.43
C ASN A 33 -18.38 -21.99 -4.30
N LYS A 34 -18.74 -22.40 -5.53
CA LYS A 34 -17.81 -22.97 -6.49
C LYS A 34 -16.78 -21.92 -6.94
N PHE A 35 -17.22 -20.69 -7.23
CA PHE A 35 -16.32 -19.60 -7.59
C PHE A 35 -15.27 -19.37 -6.51
N ASN A 36 -15.65 -19.27 -5.25
CA ASN A 36 -14.72 -19.08 -4.15
C ASN A 36 -13.76 -20.24 -3.92
N ARG A 37 -14.18 -21.46 -4.20
CA ARG A 37 -13.27 -22.62 -4.14
C ARG A 37 -12.25 -22.62 -5.27
N VAL A 38 -12.64 -22.16 -6.46
CA VAL A 38 -11.75 -22.08 -7.62
C VAL A 38 -10.81 -20.88 -7.53
N PHE A 39 -11.33 -19.75 -7.03
CA PHE A 39 -10.61 -18.48 -6.91
C PHE A 39 -10.63 -17.97 -5.47
N PRO A 40 -10.01 -18.69 -4.52
CA PRO A 40 -9.96 -18.25 -3.12
C PRO A 40 -9.16 -16.95 -3.00
N GLN A 41 -9.56 -16.05 -2.11
CA GLN A 41 -8.85 -14.81 -1.87
C GLN A 41 -7.85 -14.93 -0.72
N GLU A 42 -6.83 -14.08 -0.79
CA GLU A 42 -5.85 -13.86 0.28
C GLU A 42 -6.09 -12.48 0.90
N LYS A 43 -5.87 -12.36 2.21
CA LYS A 43 -5.80 -11.08 2.93
C LYS A 43 -4.42 -10.95 3.53
N VAL A 44 -3.82 -9.77 3.42
CA VAL A 44 -2.51 -9.45 4.04
C VAL A 44 -2.73 -8.37 5.08
N TYR A 45 -2.09 -8.52 6.22
CA TYR A 45 -1.99 -7.51 7.27
C TYR A 45 -0.52 -7.26 7.61
N LEU A 46 -0.13 -6.00 7.81
CA LEU A 46 1.20 -5.63 8.32
C LEU A 46 1.09 -5.02 9.72
N HIS A 47 1.74 -5.65 10.69
CA HIS A 47 2.06 -5.04 11.97
C HIS A 47 3.37 -4.28 11.82
N LEU A 48 3.37 -2.96 12.02
CA LEU A 48 4.53 -2.09 11.96
C LEU A 48 5.04 -1.79 13.37
N ASP A 49 6.34 -1.58 13.50
CA ASP A 49 6.97 -1.26 14.79
C ASP A 49 6.61 0.14 15.33
N ASN A 50 6.21 1.06 14.45
CA ASN A 50 5.83 2.42 14.83
C ASN A 50 4.72 2.96 13.91
N THR A 51 4.14 4.10 14.27
CA THR A 51 3.03 4.71 13.54
C THR A 51 3.46 5.81 12.58
N GLY A 52 4.65 6.35 12.76
CA GLY A 52 5.27 7.34 11.89
C GLY A 52 6.77 7.35 12.10
N TYR A 53 7.53 7.85 11.15
CA TYR A 53 8.97 7.66 11.06
C TYR A 53 9.68 8.96 10.74
N PHE A 54 11.00 8.97 10.99
CA PHE A 54 11.91 10.03 10.56
C PHE A 54 12.87 9.50 9.50
N LYS A 55 13.35 10.38 8.65
CA LYS A 55 14.43 10.05 7.71
C LYS A 55 15.64 9.48 8.46
N GLY A 56 16.21 8.42 7.93
CA GLY A 56 17.30 7.68 8.56
C GLY A 56 16.88 6.64 9.59
N GLU A 57 15.58 6.53 9.91
CA GLU A 57 15.04 5.40 10.68
C GLU A 57 14.77 4.20 9.78
N ARG A 58 14.29 3.12 10.37
CA ARG A 58 13.94 1.88 9.70
C ARG A 58 12.52 1.49 10.10
N ILE A 59 11.71 1.12 9.11
CA ILE A 59 10.40 0.54 9.33
C ILE A 59 10.60 -0.96 9.50
N TRP A 60 10.23 -1.49 10.64
CA TRP A 60 10.18 -2.93 10.90
C TRP A 60 8.76 -3.41 10.78
N PHE A 61 8.56 -4.58 10.21
CA PHE A 61 7.20 -5.11 10.09
C PHE A 61 7.15 -6.64 10.07
N LYS A 62 6.00 -7.14 10.49
CA LYS A 62 5.57 -8.53 10.32
C LYS A 62 4.32 -8.57 9.47
N ALA A 63 4.30 -9.45 8.48
CA ALA A 63 3.16 -9.72 7.64
C ALA A 63 2.44 -10.99 8.08
N TYR A 64 1.12 -10.95 8.11
CA TYR A 64 0.24 -12.09 8.31
C TYR A 64 -0.68 -12.21 7.11
N LEU A 65 -0.70 -13.40 6.52
CA LEU A 65 -1.53 -13.72 5.36
C LEU A 65 -2.59 -14.74 5.78
N THR A 66 -3.84 -14.49 5.43
CA THR A 66 -4.94 -15.41 5.69
C THR A 66 -5.63 -15.78 4.40
N ARG A 67 -6.17 -16.99 4.37
CA ARG A 67 -6.94 -17.52 3.26
C ARG A 67 -8.42 -17.48 3.61
N THR A 68 -9.22 -16.84 2.74
CA THR A 68 -10.64 -16.70 2.97
C THR A 68 -11.43 -18.01 2.78
N ASP A 69 -10.93 -18.92 1.95
CA ASP A 69 -11.58 -20.23 1.69
C ASP A 69 -11.46 -21.21 2.84
N LYS A 70 -10.53 -21.00 3.75
CA LYS A 70 -10.27 -21.91 4.89
C LYS A 70 -10.41 -21.21 6.24
N ASP A 71 -10.65 -19.90 6.24
CA ASP A 71 -10.60 -19.06 7.45
C ASP A 71 -9.37 -19.42 8.30
N SER A 72 -8.18 -19.41 7.68
CA SER A 72 -6.94 -19.85 8.32
C SER A 72 -5.75 -18.98 7.94
N LEU A 73 -4.80 -18.88 8.87
CA LEU A 73 -3.46 -18.35 8.57
C LEU A 73 -2.82 -19.23 7.51
N GLY A 74 -2.33 -18.62 6.44
CA GLY A 74 -1.75 -19.32 5.32
C GLY A 74 -1.81 -18.49 4.04
N SER A 75 -1.09 -18.92 3.04
CA SER A 75 -1.02 -18.27 1.74
C SER A 75 -1.09 -19.29 0.61
N LEU A 76 -1.64 -18.88 -0.52
CA LEU A 76 -1.54 -19.60 -1.79
C LEU A 76 -0.18 -19.30 -2.44
N SER A 77 0.24 -18.03 -2.31
CA SER A 77 1.44 -17.49 -2.92
C SER A 77 2.62 -17.59 -1.97
N LYS A 78 3.80 -17.91 -2.50
CA LYS A 78 5.06 -17.94 -1.75
C LYS A 78 5.76 -16.58 -1.69
N VAL A 79 5.38 -15.64 -2.56
CA VAL A 79 6.02 -14.33 -2.66
C VAL A 79 5.08 -13.24 -2.18
N LEU A 80 5.49 -12.49 -1.17
CA LEU A 80 4.85 -11.27 -0.71
C LEU A 80 5.65 -10.06 -1.24
N TYR A 81 4.95 -9.14 -1.87
CA TYR A 81 5.49 -7.85 -2.27
C TYR A 81 5.12 -6.80 -1.23
N VAL A 82 6.11 -6.01 -0.80
CA VAL A 82 5.89 -4.85 0.06
C VAL A 82 6.53 -3.64 -0.60
N GLU A 83 5.75 -2.59 -0.81
CA GLU A 83 6.20 -1.38 -1.49
C GLU A 83 6.04 -0.17 -0.59
N LEU A 84 7.02 0.73 -0.65
CA LEU A 84 6.95 2.07 -0.08
C LEU A 84 6.79 3.06 -1.24
N VAL A 85 5.67 3.75 -1.28
CA VAL A 85 5.31 4.70 -2.33
C VAL A 85 5.36 6.10 -1.77
N ASN A 86 6.08 6.99 -2.44
CA ASN A 86 6.26 8.36 -1.98
C ASN A 86 4.99 9.22 -2.19
N PRO A 87 4.93 10.44 -1.62
CA PRO A 87 3.78 11.33 -1.79
C PRO A 87 3.41 11.64 -3.23
N TYR A 88 4.34 11.50 -4.17
CA TYR A 88 4.15 11.79 -5.59
C TYR A 88 3.67 10.58 -6.40
N GLY A 89 3.72 9.39 -5.80
CA GLY A 89 3.30 8.15 -6.45
C GLY A 89 4.43 7.30 -7.02
N ASP A 90 5.68 7.70 -6.81
CA ASP A 90 6.82 6.88 -7.22
C ASP A 90 7.08 5.78 -6.17
N ILE A 91 7.45 4.60 -6.62
CA ILE A 91 7.82 3.49 -5.74
C ILE A 91 9.28 3.67 -5.32
N GLU A 92 9.51 4.02 -4.07
CA GLU A 92 10.86 4.19 -3.51
C GLU A 92 11.54 2.85 -3.21
N LYS A 93 10.76 1.89 -2.72
CA LYS A 93 11.24 0.55 -2.38
C LYS A 93 10.21 -0.50 -2.77
N THR A 94 10.70 -1.63 -3.28
CA THR A 94 9.95 -2.87 -3.45
C THR A 94 10.72 -3.99 -2.77
N LEU A 95 10.08 -4.67 -1.85
CA LEU A 95 10.60 -5.87 -1.21
C LEU A 95 9.86 -7.09 -1.75
N LYS A 96 10.59 -8.18 -1.96
CA LYS A 96 10.06 -9.52 -2.19
C LYS A 96 10.40 -10.37 -0.97
N LEU A 97 9.40 -10.86 -0.28
CA LEU A 97 9.59 -11.62 0.95
C LEU A 97 9.06 -13.05 0.78
N PRO A 98 9.78 -14.06 1.28
CA PRO A 98 9.28 -15.42 1.29
C PRO A 98 8.18 -15.55 2.33
N VAL A 99 7.05 -16.15 1.94
CA VAL A 99 5.96 -16.46 2.86
C VAL A 99 6.11 -17.90 3.33
N THR A 100 6.19 -18.08 4.64
CA THR A 100 6.23 -19.39 5.30
C THR A 100 5.08 -19.45 6.30
N ASP A 101 4.25 -20.47 6.22
CA ASP A 101 3.09 -20.67 7.11
C ASP A 101 2.19 -19.43 7.24
N GLY A 102 2.00 -18.72 6.13
CA GLY A 102 1.21 -17.49 6.11
C GLY A 102 1.87 -16.28 6.76
N GLN A 103 3.17 -16.31 7.01
CA GLN A 103 3.91 -15.23 7.66
C GLN A 103 5.13 -14.83 6.86
N ALA A 104 5.47 -13.56 6.95
CA ALA A 104 6.73 -13.00 6.47
C ALA A 104 7.12 -11.81 7.36
N ASN A 105 8.40 -11.50 7.43
CA ASN A 105 8.88 -10.30 8.11
C ASN A 105 9.92 -9.58 7.26
N GLY A 106 10.04 -8.30 7.45
CA GLY A 106 10.97 -7.47 6.69
C GLY A 106 11.19 -6.13 7.34
N ASP A 107 12.02 -5.36 6.67
CA ASP A 107 12.33 -4.00 7.08
C ASP A 107 12.57 -3.10 5.86
N ILE A 108 12.31 -1.81 6.04
CA ILE A 108 12.59 -0.77 5.04
C ILE A 108 13.47 0.29 5.69
N GLU A 109 14.69 0.42 5.23
CA GLU A 109 15.58 1.52 5.61
C GLU A 109 15.12 2.81 4.91
N LEU A 110 14.83 3.84 5.70
CA LEU A 110 14.47 5.16 5.21
C LEU A 110 15.72 5.97 4.96
N ASP A 111 15.99 6.25 3.70
CA ASP A 111 17.15 7.04 3.29
C ASP A 111 17.02 8.48 3.82
N GLU A 112 18.13 9.08 4.24
CA GLU A 112 18.19 10.49 4.63
C GLU A 112 17.90 11.44 3.46
N LEU A 113 17.95 10.94 2.22
CA LEU A 113 17.65 11.68 0.98
C LEU A 113 16.19 11.62 0.57
N LEU A 114 15.35 10.84 1.26
CA LEU A 114 13.91 10.83 1.00
C LEU A 114 13.32 12.22 1.29
N ASN A 115 12.28 12.58 0.57
CA ASN A 115 11.50 13.77 0.93
C ASN A 115 10.64 13.46 2.17
N SER A 116 10.44 14.44 3.04
CA SER A 116 9.41 14.34 4.07
C SER A 116 8.03 14.35 3.43
N GLY A 117 7.07 13.64 4.02
CA GLY A 117 5.72 13.57 3.48
C GLY A 117 4.94 12.34 3.95
N TYR A 118 3.72 12.21 3.42
CA TYR A 118 2.88 11.05 3.68
C TYR A 118 3.14 9.97 2.64
N TYR A 119 3.76 8.89 3.07
CA TYR A 119 4.08 7.72 2.25
C TYR A 119 3.00 6.67 2.39
N GLU A 120 2.79 5.90 1.34
CA GLU A 120 1.94 4.72 1.38
C GLU A 120 2.81 3.46 1.47
N ILE A 121 2.64 2.67 2.53
CA ILE A 121 3.14 1.30 2.58
C ILE A 121 2.01 0.37 2.15
N ARG A 122 2.29 -0.49 1.17
CA ARG A 122 1.31 -1.45 0.67
C ARG A 122 1.92 -2.84 0.56
N ALA A 123 1.10 -3.86 0.82
CA ALA A 123 1.53 -5.24 0.79
C ALA A 123 0.51 -6.11 0.06
N TYR A 124 1.00 -7.00 -0.80
CA TYR A 124 0.16 -7.84 -1.63
C TYR A 124 0.94 -9.05 -2.18
N THR A 125 0.22 -10.11 -2.51
CA THR A 125 0.71 -11.14 -3.43
C THR A 125 0.29 -10.77 -4.84
N ARG A 126 1.04 -11.18 -5.85
CA ARG A 126 0.67 -10.92 -7.24
C ARG A 126 -0.73 -11.45 -7.58
N TYR A 127 -1.09 -12.58 -6.99
CA TYR A 127 -2.40 -13.17 -7.13
C TYR A 127 -3.55 -12.26 -6.65
N MET A 128 -3.34 -11.47 -5.58
CA MET A 128 -4.35 -10.54 -5.05
C MET A 128 -4.75 -9.45 -6.05
N LEU A 129 -3.89 -9.12 -7.01
CA LEU A 129 -4.15 -8.09 -8.02
C LEU A 129 -5.31 -8.44 -8.97
N ASN A 130 -5.76 -9.70 -9.02
CA ASN A 130 -6.95 -10.10 -9.76
C ASN A 130 -8.25 -9.46 -9.22
N TRP A 131 -8.25 -8.99 -7.97
CA TRP A 131 -9.40 -8.32 -7.32
C TRP A 131 -9.23 -6.80 -7.20
N GLY A 132 -8.22 -6.25 -7.87
CA GLY A 132 -7.96 -4.81 -7.90
C GLY A 132 -7.24 -4.28 -6.68
N THR A 133 -7.05 -2.95 -6.67
CA THR A 133 -6.25 -2.25 -5.64
C THR A 133 -6.90 -2.23 -4.26
N ASP A 134 -8.20 -2.34 -4.19
CA ASP A 134 -8.93 -2.38 -2.92
C ASP A 134 -8.68 -3.69 -2.13
N ALA A 135 -8.23 -4.75 -2.81
CA ALA A 135 -7.99 -6.05 -2.18
C ALA A 135 -6.65 -6.15 -1.44
N ILE A 136 -5.75 -5.20 -1.62
CA ILE A 136 -4.42 -5.22 -0.99
C ILE A 136 -4.41 -4.52 0.36
N PHE A 137 -3.37 -4.78 1.16
CA PHE A 137 -3.10 -3.95 2.33
C PHE A 137 -2.50 -2.62 1.90
N SER A 138 -2.99 -1.53 2.45
CA SER A 138 -2.47 -0.19 2.22
C SER A 138 -2.63 0.65 3.48
N ARG A 139 -1.56 1.35 3.87
CA ARG A 139 -1.53 2.27 5.00
C ARG A 139 -0.70 3.50 4.65
N VAL A 140 -1.23 4.67 4.97
CA VAL A 140 -0.49 5.92 4.87
C VAL A 140 0.28 6.16 6.17
N ILE A 141 1.56 6.45 6.06
CA ILE A 141 2.46 6.70 7.19
C ILE A 141 3.19 8.03 6.98
N PRO A 142 3.33 8.87 8.02
CA PRO A 142 4.13 10.07 7.93
C PRO A 142 5.62 9.75 8.04
N ILE A 143 6.43 10.35 7.16
CA ILE A 143 7.91 10.36 7.25
C ILE A 143 8.36 11.81 7.40
N PHE A 144 8.84 12.13 8.59
CA PHE A 144 9.27 13.48 8.96
C PHE A 144 10.75 13.72 8.63
N GLU A 145 11.15 14.98 8.60
CA GLU A 145 12.57 15.35 8.58
C GLU A 145 13.31 14.73 9.78
N LYS A 146 14.61 14.52 9.59
CA LYS A 146 15.46 13.93 10.64
C LYS A 146 15.33 14.73 11.93
N ASN A 147 14.94 14.04 12.99
CA ASN A 147 14.82 14.65 14.29
C ASN A 147 16.18 14.92 14.90
N LYS A 148 16.36 16.12 15.43
CA LYS A 148 17.57 16.53 16.15
C LYS A 148 17.41 16.45 17.67
N VAL A 149 16.17 16.38 18.15
CA VAL A 149 15.82 16.46 19.57
C VAL A 149 14.72 15.45 19.86
N GLN A 150 14.80 14.80 21.02
CA GLN A 150 13.74 13.95 21.51
C GLN A 150 12.51 14.79 21.92
N GLY A 151 11.31 14.38 21.56
CA GLY A 151 10.08 15.12 21.90
C GLY A 151 8.80 14.42 21.43
N ASP A 152 7.67 14.98 21.82
CA ASP A 152 6.33 14.54 21.40
C ASP A 152 5.98 15.13 20.04
N TYR A 153 5.87 14.27 19.05
CA TYR A 153 5.56 14.60 17.65
C TYR A 153 4.12 14.26 17.27
N SER A 154 3.29 13.86 18.21
CA SER A 154 1.88 13.50 17.96
C SER A 154 1.03 14.64 17.40
N LYS A 155 1.48 15.87 17.57
CA LYS A 155 0.83 17.09 17.06
C LYS A 155 1.47 17.64 15.79
N LEU A 156 2.56 17.06 15.32
CA LEU A 156 3.19 17.50 14.10
C LEU A 156 2.26 17.25 12.92
N ILE A 157 1.85 18.34 12.29
CA ILE A 157 1.16 18.31 11.01
C ILE A 157 2.22 18.54 9.95
N MET A 158 2.33 17.61 9.02
CA MET A 158 3.22 17.78 7.89
C MET A 158 2.64 18.82 6.94
N ASN A 159 3.42 19.84 6.59
CA ASN A 159 3.05 20.72 5.49
C ASN A 159 3.18 19.89 4.20
N ASN A 160 2.05 19.71 3.52
CA ASN A 160 1.97 18.96 2.26
C ASN A 160 2.51 19.76 1.06
N GLU A 161 3.17 20.88 1.29
CA GLU A 161 3.85 21.58 0.21
C GLU A 161 5.09 20.78 -0.18
N PRO A 162 5.17 20.31 -1.43
CA PRO A 162 6.34 19.59 -1.90
C PRO A 162 7.53 20.54 -1.83
N GLU A 163 8.60 20.12 -1.16
CA GLU A 163 9.90 20.80 -1.26
C GLU A 163 10.38 20.85 -2.70
N ASP A 164 9.95 19.89 -3.49
CA ASP A 164 10.17 19.82 -4.92
C ASP A 164 8.95 20.40 -5.67
N ARG A 165 9.02 21.70 -5.99
CA ARG A 165 8.01 22.43 -6.77
C ARG A 165 7.84 21.90 -8.20
N THR A 166 8.64 20.90 -8.59
CA THR A 166 8.66 20.33 -9.93
C THR A 166 7.66 19.20 -10.11
N LYS A 167 7.18 18.60 -9.02
CA LYS A 167 6.28 17.47 -9.08
C LYS A 167 4.83 17.92 -8.94
N PRO A 168 3.90 17.27 -9.66
CA PRO A 168 2.48 17.56 -9.49
C PRO A 168 2.09 17.36 -8.03
N LYS A 169 1.19 18.21 -7.54
CA LYS A 169 0.67 18.13 -6.17
C LYS A 169 0.27 16.69 -5.82
N VAL A 170 0.61 16.34 -4.60
CA VAL A 170 0.34 15.06 -3.96
C VAL A 170 -1.05 14.50 -4.33
N ARG A 171 -1.16 13.16 -4.42
CA ARG A 171 -2.38 12.36 -4.64
C ARG A 171 -3.53 12.61 -3.64
N ILE A 172 -3.58 13.79 -3.03
CA ILE A 172 -4.66 14.21 -2.16
C ILE A 172 -5.78 14.73 -3.04
N GLN A 173 -6.96 14.24 -2.81
CA GLN A 173 -8.15 14.68 -3.50
C GLN A 173 -8.45 16.13 -3.11
N ASP A 174 -7.99 17.09 -3.91
CA ASP A 174 -8.24 18.51 -3.74
C ASP A 174 -9.44 18.89 -4.60
N ASP A 175 -10.52 19.31 -3.97
CA ASP A 175 -11.70 19.80 -4.68
C ASP A 175 -11.70 21.34 -4.56
N GLU A 176 -11.64 22.03 -5.70
CA GLU A 176 -11.46 23.48 -5.76
C GLU A 176 -12.64 24.28 -5.19
N ASP A 177 -13.80 23.65 -4.97
CA ASP A 177 -15.01 24.35 -4.55
C ASP A 177 -15.21 24.33 -3.03
N MET A 178 -14.55 25.25 -2.33
CA MET A 178 -14.52 25.38 -0.87
C MET A 178 -15.88 25.58 -0.19
N LYS A 179 -16.95 25.87 -0.95
CA LYS A 179 -18.25 26.28 -0.40
C LYS A 179 -19.30 25.21 -0.41
N LYS A 180 -19.10 24.13 -1.14
CA LYS A 180 -20.11 23.10 -1.36
C LYS A 180 -20.10 22.03 -0.26
N LEU A 181 -21.26 21.81 0.35
CA LEU A 181 -21.49 20.63 1.18
C LEU A 181 -21.66 19.42 0.25
N ASN A 182 -21.03 18.32 0.58
CA ASN A 182 -21.21 17.06 -0.11
C ASN A 182 -22.12 16.16 0.75
N VAL A 183 -23.30 15.86 0.24
CA VAL A 183 -24.28 15.00 0.92
C VAL A 183 -24.51 13.75 0.10
N ARG A 184 -24.38 12.59 0.72
CA ARG A 184 -24.62 11.30 0.07
C ARG A 184 -25.64 10.52 0.88
N PHE A 185 -26.56 9.85 0.16
CA PHE A 185 -27.63 9.05 0.75
C PHE A 185 -27.41 7.56 0.47
N TYR A 186 -27.72 6.74 1.45
CA TYR A 186 -27.56 5.29 1.42
C TYR A 186 -28.82 4.64 1.98
N PRO A 187 -29.81 4.33 1.10
CA PRO A 187 -31.01 3.62 1.54
C PRO A 187 -30.69 2.23 2.06
N GLU A 188 -31.29 1.84 3.16
CA GLU A 188 -31.13 0.50 3.73
C GLU A 188 -31.69 -0.56 2.76
N GLY A 189 -30.85 -1.54 2.40
CA GLY A 189 -31.18 -2.50 1.34
C GLY A 189 -30.79 -2.05 -0.07
N GLY A 190 -30.32 -0.80 -0.23
CA GLY A 190 -29.78 -0.24 -1.47
C GLY A 190 -30.75 0.66 -2.25
N LYS A 191 -32.06 0.56 -2.02
CA LYS A 191 -33.11 1.29 -2.76
C LYS A 191 -34.23 1.77 -1.85
N ILE A 192 -34.89 2.86 -2.23
CA ILE A 192 -36.18 3.26 -1.65
C ILE A 192 -37.28 2.68 -2.54
N ILE A 193 -38.25 2.02 -1.94
CA ILE A 193 -39.39 1.43 -2.66
C ILE A 193 -40.67 2.19 -2.28
N LYS A 194 -41.45 2.59 -3.25
CA LYS A 194 -42.73 3.30 -3.05
C LYS A 194 -43.67 2.51 -2.10
N GLY A 195 -44.29 3.23 -1.19
CA GLY A 195 -45.22 2.63 -0.23
C GLY A 195 -44.56 1.78 0.86
N LEU A 196 -43.25 1.65 0.90
CA LEU A 196 -42.56 0.90 1.95
C LEU A 196 -41.70 1.83 2.85
N PRO A 197 -41.67 1.61 4.18
CA PRO A 197 -40.81 2.38 5.06
C PRO A 197 -39.34 2.04 4.79
N CYS A 198 -38.48 3.05 4.85
CA CYS A 198 -37.05 2.87 4.61
C CYS A 198 -36.24 3.72 5.59
N ARG A 199 -35.15 3.17 6.11
CA ARG A 199 -34.10 3.92 6.80
C ARG A 199 -33.08 4.33 5.73
N VAL A 200 -32.75 5.61 5.70
CA VAL A 200 -31.78 6.15 4.75
C VAL A 200 -30.62 6.73 5.57
N ALA A 201 -29.47 6.06 5.54
CA ALA A 201 -28.27 6.65 6.10
C ALA A 201 -27.78 7.76 5.17
N PHE A 202 -27.18 8.78 5.75
CA PHE A 202 -26.58 9.87 5.01
C PHE A 202 -25.25 10.30 5.62
N VAL A 203 -24.41 10.92 4.79
CA VAL A 203 -23.12 11.48 5.21
C VAL A 203 -23.01 12.90 4.72
N VAL A 204 -22.72 13.82 5.63
CA VAL A 204 -22.48 15.24 5.34
C VAL A 204 -20.99 15.49 5.49
N THR A 205 -20.33 15.85 4.38
CA THR A 205 -18.90 16.14 4.39
C THR A 205 -18.60 17.49 3.77
N ASP A 206 -17.42 18.02 4.10
CA ASP A 206 -16.83 19.10 3.34
C ASP A 206 -16.28 18.60 1.99
N LYS A 207 -15.68 19.49 1.23
CA LYS A 207 -15.04 19.20 -0.05
C LYS A 207 -13.92 18.15 0.03
N ASN A 208 -13.26 18.04 1.18
CA ASN A 208 -12.16 17.13 1.42
C ASN A 208 -12.64 15.76 1.95
N GLY A 209 -13.95 15.54 2.04
CA GLY A 209 -14.52 14.32 2.58
C GLY A 209 -14.49 14.25 4.11
N ILE A 210 -14.14 15.36 4.80
CA ILE A 210 -14.16 15.43 6.26
C ILE A 210 -15.60 15.58 6.75
N GLY A 211 -16.03 14.71 7.65
CA GLY A 211 -17.35 14.72 8.23
C GLY A 211 -17.68 16.04 8.93
N LEU A 212 -18.89 16.52 8.75
CA LEU A 212 -19.37 17.74 9.39
C LEU A 212 -20.48 17.42 10.39
N HIS A 213 -20.27 17.85 11.62
CA HIS A 213 -21.33 17.80 12.63
C HIS A 213 -22.44 18.76 12.21
N SER A 214 -23.67 18.24 12.14
CA SER A 214 -24.81 18.94 11.54
C SER A 214 -26.10 18.54 12.23
N THR A 215 -27.03 19.52 12.31
CA THR A 215 -28.41 19.27 12.68
C THR A 215 -29.25 19.16 11.41
N CYS A 216 -29.99 18.06 11.28
CA CYS A 216 -30.73 17.73 10.07
C CYS A 216 -32.21 17.53 10.38
N GLN A 217 -33.09 17.91 9.44
CA GLN A 217 -34.52 17.71 9.52
C GLN A 217 -35.05 17.06 8.25
N VAL A 218 -35.75 15.95 8.39
CA VAL A 218 -36.46 15.33 7.26
C VAL A 218 -37.65 16.19 6.90
N LEU A 219 -37.83 16.46 5.62
CA LEU A 219 -38.99 17.16 5.07
C LEU A 219 -39.77 16.21 4.15
N PHE A 220 -41.09 16.24 4.30
CA PHE A 220 -42.04 15.57 3.39
C PHE A 220 -42.91 16.62 2.75
N ASN A 221 -42.85 16.75 1.44
CA ASN A 221 -43.55 17.78 0.68
C ASN A 221 -43.31 19.19 1.25
N GLY A 222 -42.09 19.49 1.68
CA GLY A 222 -41.68 20.78 2.25
C GLY A 222 -42.00 20.97 3.74
N SER A 223 -42.75 20.05 4.37
CA SER A 223 -43.12 20.13 5.79
C SER A 223 -42.21 19.22 6.64
N SER A 224 -41.86 19.65 7.85
CA SER A 224 -41.04 18.87 8.77
C SER A 224 -41.70 17.54 9.11
N TYR A 225 -40.91 16.46 9.01
CA TYR A 225 -41.33 15.10 9.34
C TYR A 225 -40.38 14.48 10.38
N GLY A 226 -40.93 13.89 11.42
CA GLY A 226 -40.17 13.23 12.46
C GLY A 226 -39.37 14.18 13.37
N LYS A 227 -38.41 13.62 14.06
CA LYS A 227 -37.52 14.35 14.97
C LYS A 227 -36.30 14.88 14.23
N SER A 228 -35.72 15.96 14.75
CA SER A 228 -34.40 16.42 14.30
C SER A 228 -33.33 15.36 14.55
N ILE A 229 -32.38 15.24 13.61
CA ILE A 229 -31.29 14.28 13.59
C ILE A 229 -29.98 15.03 13.75
N THR A 230 -29.13 14.59 14.67
CA THR A 230 -27.77 15.12 14.79
C THR A 230 -26.81 14.11 14.21
N THR A 231 -25.92 14.54 13.28
CA THR A 231 -24.88 13.67 12.75
C THR A 231 -23.80 13.41 13.80
N ASN A 232 -23.14 12.26 13.70
CA ASN A 232 -21.94 12.00 14.50
C ASN A 232 -20.74 12.85 14.02
N GLN A 233 -19.57 12.67 14.65
CA GLN A 233 -18.34 13.40 14.29
C GLN A 233 -17.86 13.13 12.87
N GLU A 234 -18.23 12.00 12.28
CA GLU A 234 -17.92 11.63 10.89
C GLU A 234 -18.97 12.13 9.90
N GLY A 235 -19.91 12.98 10.35
CA GLY A 235 -20.98 13.56 9.54
C GLY A 235 -22.08 12.58 9.16
N ARG A 236 -22.20 11.43 9.85
CA ARG A 236 -23.16 10.38 9.52
C ARG A 236 -24.43 10.50 10.33
N GLY A 237 -25.56 10.25 9.69
CA GLY A 237 -26.88 10.22 10.34
C GLY A 237 -27.83 9.23 9.66
N ILE A 238 -28.98 8.99 10.27
CA ILE A 238 -30.03 8.13 9.73
C ILE A 238 -31.35 8.90 9.68
N ALA A 239 -31.94 9.01 8.50
CA ALA A 239 -33.26 9.53 8.28
C ALA A 239 -34.26 8.36 8.12
N GLU A 240 -35.40 8.44 8.78
CA GLU A 240 -36.49 7.49 8.63
C GLU A 240 -37.58 8.10 7.75
N ILE A 241 -37.96 7.42 6.68
CA ILE A 241 -39.04 7.81 5.77
C ILE A 241 -40.21 6.84 5.89
N GLY A 242 -41.41 7.39 5.84
CA GLY A 242 -42.62 6.64 5.97
C GLY A 242 -43.11 6.02 4.66
N GLN A 243 -44.30 5.46 4.71
CA GLN A 243 -44.96 4.81 3.57
C GLN A 243 -45.62 5.79 2.56
N SER A 244 -45.59 7.09 2.88
CA SER A 244 -46.29 8.09 2.04
C SER A 244 -45.54 8.37 0.75
N GLU A 245 -46.31 8.44 -0.34
CA GLU A 245 -45.78 8.86 -1.62
C GLU A 245 -45.70 10.39 -1.68
N GLY A 246 -44.55 10.91 -2.04
CA GLY A 246 -44.25 12.34 -2.10
C GLY A 246 -42.78 12.65 -2.22
N ILE A 247 -42.44 13.92 -2.13
CA ILE A 247 -41.06 14.39 -2.22
C ILE A 247 -40.43 14.38 -0.82
N TRP A 248 -39.42 13.52 -0.63
CA TRP A 248 -38.64 13.45 0.57
C TRP A 248 -37.35 14.25 0.42
N GLN A 249 -37.06 15.12 1.39
CA GLN A 249 -35.88 15.96 1.39
C GLN A 249 -35.23 15.94 2.78
N LEU A 250 -33.95 16.25 2.84
CA LEU A 250 -33.21 16.47 4.07
C LEU A 250 -32.71 17.92 4.11
N HIS A 251 -33.20 18.68 5.07
CA HIS A 251 -32.65 19.98 5.38
C HIS A 251 -31.50 19.84 6.37
N ILE A 252 -30.37 20.43 6.07
CA ILE A 252 -29.11 20.24 6.79
C ILE A 252 -28.57 21.61 7.21
N LYS A 253 -28.26 21.74 8.49
CA LYS A 253 -27.60 22.92 9.06
C LYS A 253 -26.34 22.47 9.79
N THR A 254 -25.19 22.89 9.33
CA THR A 254 -23.90 22.59 9.99
C THR A 254 -23.65 23.53 11.16
N ASP A 255 -22.83 23.10 12.13
CA ASP A 255 -22.44 23.94 13.28
C ASP A 255 -21.76 25.25 12.87
N LYS A 256 -21.17 25.29 11.67
CA LYS A 256 -20.57 26.48 11.08
C LYS A 256 -21.60 27.39 10.36
N GLY A 257 -22.89 27.12 10.51
CA GLY A 257 -23.99 27.93 9.96
C GLY A 257 -24.24 27.76 8.46
N ARG A 258 -23.67 26.74 7.80
CA ARG A 258 -24.01 26.42 6.41
C ARG A 258 -25.28 25.63 6.37
N GLU A 259 -26.16 25.96 5.45
CA GLU A 259 -27.45 25.29 5.27
C GLU A 259 -27.63 24.84 3.82
N THR A 260 -28.22 23.66 3.64
CA THR A 260 -28.66 23.14 2.35
C THR A 260 -29.88 22.24 2.51
N THR A 261 -30.64 22.07 1.45
CA THR A 261 -31.73 21.11 1.39
C THR A 261 -31.51 20.21 0.18
N GLU A 262 -31.36 18.92 0.43
CA GLU A 262 -31.08 17.92 -0.58
C GLU A 262 -32.25 16.95 -0.71
N SER A 263 -32.58 16.57 -1.94
CA SER A 263 -33.61 15.56 -2.19
C SER A 263 -33.06 14.16 -1.99
N LEU A 264 -33.83 13.30 -1.31
CA LEU A 264 -33.51 11.88 -1.19
C LEU A 264 -33.55 11.21 -2.55
N PRO A 265 -32.90 10.04 -2.72
CA PRO A 265 -32.97 9.26 -3.95
C PRO A 265 -34.43 8.95 -4.33
N GLN A 266 -34.69 8.93 -5.62
CA GLN A 266 -36.03 8.62 -6.13
C GLN A 266 -36.45 7.20 -5.75
N ALA A 267 -37.68 7.03 -5.28
CA ALA A 267 -38.25 5.72 -4.99
C ALA A 267 -38.55 4.94 -6.26
N GLU A 268 -38.24 3.66 -6.28
CA GLU A 268 -38.56 2.71 -7.34
C GLU A 268 -39.98 2.11 -7.12
N ASP A 269 -40.69 1.75 -8.19
CA ASP A 269 -42.04 1.20 -8.13
C ASP A 269 -42.04 -0.23 -7.57
N THR A 270 -41.01 -1.01 -7.91
CA THR A 270 -40.90 -2.43 -7.60
C THR A 270 -39.60 -2.77 -6.87
N GLY A 271 -39.66 -3.71 -5.95
CA GLY A 271 -38.48 -4.20 -5.23
C GLY A 271 -38.74 -4.58 -3.77
N CYS A 272 -37.67 -4.82 -3.02
CA CYS A 272 -37.73 -5.14 -1.61
C CYS A 272 -36.90 -4.15 -0.77
N THR A 273 -37.39 -3.83 0.41
CA THR A 273 -36.59 -3.22 1.47
C THR A 273 -36.05 -4.31 2.39
N LEU A 274 -34.84 -4.12 2.89
CA LEU A 274 -34.16 -5.05 3.77
C LEU A 274 -33.67 -4.29 4.99
N SER A 275 -34.18 -4.63 6.17
CA SER A 275 -33.70 -4.06 7.42
C SER A 275 -33.18 -5.13 8.37
N THR A 276 -32.19 -4.79 9.16
CA THR A 276 -31.62 -5.71 10.15
C THR A 276 -31.56 -5.06 11.53
N LYS A 277 -31.74 -5.88 12.57
CA LYS A 277 -31.59 -5.45 13.95
C LYS A 277 -30.87 -6.55 14.75
N VAL A 278 -29.71 -6.22 15.27
CA VAL A 278 -29.04 -7.08 16.25
C VAL A 278 -29.79 -6.96 17.58
N VAL A 279 -30.23 -8.09 18.11
CA VAL A 279 -30.99 -8.19 19.35
C VAL A 279 -30.20 -8.95 20.41
N ASP A 280 -30.86 -9.35 21.50
CA ASP A 280 -30.23 -10.03 22.63
C ASP A 280 -29.30 -11.17 22.22
N LYS A 281 -28.15 -11.24 22.91
CA LYS A 281 -27.09 -12.23 22.67
C LYS A 281 -26.50 -12.23 21.25
N GLY A 282 -26.70 -11.14 20.47
CA GLY A 282 -26.20 -11.02 19.11
C GLY A 282 -27.04 -11.74 18.05
N ASN A 283 -28.24 -12.23 18.36
CA ASN A 283 -29.20 -12.71 17.37
C ASN A 283 -29.57 -11.60 16.41
N VAL A 284 -29.90 -11.92 15.16
CA VAL A 284 -30.25 -10.93 14.13
C VAL A 284 -31.66 -11.14 13.61
N ASN A 285 -32.48 -10.14 13.77
CA ASN A 285 -33.75 -10.07 13.09
C ASN A 285 -33.55 -9.44 11.71
N VAL A 286 -33.90 -10.19 10.67
CA VAL A 286 -33.90 -9.75 9.28
C VAL A 286 -35.34 -9.54 8.86
N THR A 287 -35.69 -8.30 8.52
CA THR A 287 -37.02 -7.94 8.05
C THR A 287 -36.96 -7.54 6.59
N ILE A 288 -37.75 -8.18 5.77
CA ILE A 288 -37.87 -7.95 4.33
C ILE A 288 -39.30 -7.51 4.09
N ALA A 289 -39.47 -6.39 3.39
CA ALA A 289 -40.79 -5.96 2.89
C ALA A 289 -40.64 -5.70 1.40
N CYS A 290 -41.67 -6.17 0.64
CA CYS A 290 -41.64 -6.12 -0.82
C CYS A 290 -42.88 -5.41 -1.38
N SER A 291 -42.75 -4.89 -2.59
CA SER A 291 -43.84 -4.34 -3.38
C SER A 291 -44.83 -5.44 -3.78
N PRO A 292 -46.10 -5.11 -4.06
CA PRO A 292 -47.16 -6.09 -4.32
C PRO A 292 -46.90 -7.01 -5.52
N ASP A 293 -46.17 -6.58 -6.51
CA ASP A 293 -45.79 -7.35 -7.71
C ASP A 293 -44.86 -8.54 -7.41
N LEU A 294 -44.22 -8.52 -6.24
CA LEU A 294 -43.36 -9.61 -5.76
C LEU A 294 -44.06 -10.58 -4.78
N TYR A 295 -45.34 -10.37 -4.52
CA TYR A 295 -46.11 -11.29 -3.66
C TYR A 295 -46.21 -12.68 -4.31
N GLU A 296 -46.21 -13.69 -3.47
CA GLU A 296 -46.23 -15.11 -3.86
C GLU A 296 -45.02 -15.60 -4.66
N GLN A 297 -44.02 -14.73 -4.86
CA GLN A 297 -42.74 -15.15 -5.44
C GLN A 297 -41.80 -15.71 -4.38
N ASN A 298 -40.90 -16.63 -4.82
CA ASN A 298 -39.83 -17.15 -3.95
C ASN A 298 -38.66 -16.24 -4.03
N ILE A 299 -38.10 -15.96 -2.85
CA ILE A 299 -36.84 -15.23 -2.70
C ILE A 299 -35.82 -16.08 -1.95
N GLY A 300 -34.56 -15.91 -2.35
CA GLY A 300 -33.42 -16.44 -1.61
C GLY A 300 -32.87 -15.38 -0.64
N ILE A 301 -32.66 -15.77 0.59
CA ILE A 301 -32.03 -14.94 1.63
C ILE A 301 -30.68 -15.52 1.93
N ALA A 302 -29.66 -14.93 1.34
CA ALA A 302 -28.29 -15.44 1.38
C ALA A 302 -27.43 -14.65 2.36
N TRP A 303 -26.68 -15.38 3.21
CA TRP A 303 -25.66 -14.82 4.09
C TRP A 303 -24.27 -15.17 3.58
N LEU A 304 -23.45 -14.14 3.38
CA LEU A 304 -22.08 -14.27 2.92
C LEU A 304 -21.11 -13.67 3.94
N ASN A 305 -20.00 -14.39 4.14
CA ASN A 305 -18.85 -13.89 4.90
C ASN A 305 -17.59 -14.43 4.22
N ASN A 306 -16.56 -13.61 4.08
CA ASN A 306 -15.34 -13.97 3.35
C ASN A 306 -15.60 -14.55 1.95
N GLY A 307 -16.67 -14.10 1.27
CA GLY A 307 -17.08 -14.59 -0.04
C GLY A 307 -17.80 -15.94 -0.03
N HIS A 308 -17.87 -16.61 1.11
CA HIS A 308 -18.64 -17.86 1.27
C HIS A 308 -20.08 -17.57 1.60
N MET A 309 -20.97 -18.13 0.81
CA MET A 309 -22.37 -18.22 1.17
C MET A 309 -22.56 -19.40 2.14
N TYR A 310 -22.64 -19.09 3.43
CA TYR A 310 -22.71 -20.11 4.48
C TYR A 310 -24.15 -20.45 4.93
N ASP A 311 -25.13 -19.57 4.61
CA ASP A 311 -26.54 -19.84 4.79
C ASP A 311 -27.34 -19.28 3.60
N CYS A 312 -28.30 -20.01 3.12
CA CYS A 312 -29.24 -19.57 2.08
C CYS A 312 -30.62 -20.21 2.33
N LYS A 313 -31.60 -19.37 2.62
CA LYS A 313 -32.97 -19.81 2.87
C LYS A 313 -33.89 -19.34 1.77
N VAL A 314 -34.72 -20.23 1.23
CA VAL A 314 -35.77 -19.86 0.29
C VAL A 314 -37.06 -19.59 1.07
N LYS A 315 -37.72 -18.51 0.78
CA LYS A 315 -38.98 -18.10 1.38
C LYS A 315 -39.93 -17.55 0.32
N THR A 316 -41.22 -17.90 0.45
CA THR A 316 -42.26 -17.30 -0.37
C THR A 316 -42.83 -16.06 0.31
N LEU A 317 -43.00 -14.98 -0.41
CA LEU A 317 -43.49 -13.70 0.09
C LEU A 317 -45.01 -13.68 0.14
N CYS A 318 -45.61 -14.31 1.16
CA CYS A 318 -47.09 -14.49 1.19
C CYS A 318 -47.86 -13.21 1.56
N GLN A 319 -47.29 -12.19 2.20
CA GLN A 319 -47.99 -10.99 2.69
C GLN A 319 -47.14 -9.72 2.72
N GLY A 320 -46.27 -9.55 1.76
CA GLY A 320 -45.46 -8.32 1.60
C GLY A 320 -44.41 -8.06 2.68
N LYS A 321 -44.48 -8.70 3.83
CA LYS A 321 -43.47 -8.53 4.92
C LYS A 321 -43.19 -9.84 5.61
N ILE A 322 -41.89 -10.14 5.79
CA ILE A 322 -41.40 -11.31 6.52
C ILE A 322 -40.30 -10.88 7.48
N THR A 323 -40.32 -11.44 8.69
CA THR A 323 -39.24 -11.25 9.67
C THR A 323 -38.71 -12.63 10.07
N ILE A 324 -37.38 -12.79 9.94
CA ILE A 324 -36.68 -14.02 10.27
C ILE A 324 -35.68 -13.72 11.38
N ASN A 325 -35.73 -14.51 12.43
CA ASN A 325 -34.73 -14.46 13.49
C ASN A 325 -33.60 -15.46 13.17
N TYR A 326 -32.37 -14.96 13.16
CA TYR A 326 -31.17 -15.76 12.99
C TYR A 326 -30.44 -15.88 14.34
N ASP A 327 -30.18 -17.08 14.77
CA ASP A 327 -29.42 -17.37 15.98
C ASP A 327 -27.95 -16.98 15.79
N ARG A 328 -27.35 -16.37 16.79
CA ARG A 328 -25.94 -15.93 16.75
C ARG A 328 -24.96 -17.06 16.49
N SER A 329 -25.27 -18.26 16.94
CA SER A 329 -24.40 -19.44 16.82
C SER A 329 -24.15 -19.90 15.40
N ILE A 330 -25.05 -19.60 14.46
CA ILE A 330 -24.88 -19.94 13.03
C ILE A 330 -24.25 -18.81 12.24
N LEU A 331 -24.10 -17.63 12.81
CA LEU A 331 -23.60 -16.44 12.12
C LEU A 331 -22.10 -16.28 12.36
N LYS A 332 -21.40 -15.83 11.32
CA LYS A 332 -19.97 -15.54 11.37
C LYS A 332 -19.69 -14.16 11.96
N SER A 333 -18.63 -14.00 12.73
CA SER A 333 -18.18 -12.71 13.25
C SER A 333 -17.56 -11.83 12.15
N GLY A 334 -17.52 -10.51 12.39
CA GLY A 334 -17.03 -9.54 11.44
C GLY A 334 -18.10 -9.08 10.44
N VAL A 335 -17.67 -8.61 9.28
CA VAL A 335 -18.57 -8.10 8.24
C VAL A 335 -19.23 -9.24 7.50
N ASN A 336 -20.56 -9.23 7.51
CA ASN A 336 -21.40 -10.15 6.75
C ASN A 336 -22.20 -9.36 5.72
N GLN A 337 -22.54 -9.99 4.61
CA GLN A 337 -23.48 -9.46 3.63
C GLN A 337 -24.73 -10.32 3.62
N ILE A 338 -25.89 -9.68 3.72
CA ILE A 338 -27.19 -10.30 3.44
C ILE A 338 -27.59 -9.86 2.05
N THR A 339 -27.93 -10.80 1.19
CA THR A 339 -28.38 -10.54 -0.17
C THR A 339 -29.73 -11.21 -0.39
N ILE A 340 -30.70 -10.45 -0.86
CA ILE A 340 -31.99 -10.96 -1.28
C ILE A 340 -31.95 -11.11 -2.79
N ILE A 341 -32.23 -12.30 -3.28
CA ILE A 341 -32.19 -12.66 -4.70
C ILE A 341 -33.54 -13.25 -5.14
N ASP A 342 -33.93 -12.97 -6.35
CA ASP A 342 -35.08 -13.61 -6.98
C ASP A 342 -34.71 -14.98 -7.60
N GLU A 343 -35.66 -15.63 -8.20
CA GLU A 343 -35.50 -16.94 -8.90
C GLU A 343 -34.57 -16.84 -10.13
N LYS A 344 -34.34 -15.63 -10.67
CA LYS A 344 -33.46 -15.38 -11.81
C LYS A 344 -32.04 -15.01 -11.35
N GLY A 345 -31.83 -14.90 -10.01
CA GLY A 345 -30.56 -14.47 -9.42
C GLY A 345 -30.36 -12.94 -9.47
N GLU A 346 -31.41 -12.14 -9.72
CA GLU A 346 -31.29 -10.70 -9.61
C GLU A 346 -31.32 -10.27 -8.14
N ILE A 347 -30.47 -9.31 -7.81
CA ILE A 347 -30.37 -8.77 -6.44
C ILE A 347 -31.53 -7.79 -6.23
N LEU A 348 -32.48 -8.17 -5.38
CA LEU A 348 -33.59 -7.31 -4.98
C LEU A 348 -33.20 -6.31 -3.90
N ALA A 349 -32.40 -6.73 -2.94
CA ALA A 349 -31.83 -5.89 -1.88
C ALA A 349 -30.53 -6.50 -1.34
N ASN A 350 -29.64 -5.69 -0.85
CA ASN A 350 -28.46 -6.17 -0.13
C ASN A 350 -28.10 -5.23 1.03
N ARG A 351 -27.41 -5.78 2.03
CA ARG A 351 -26.98 -5.02 3.20
C ARG A 351 -25.77 -5.67 3.88
N LEU A 352 -24.86 -4.83 4.38
CA LEU A 352 -23.82 -5.28 5.27
C LEU A 352 -24.30 -5.26 6.73
N VAL A 353 -23.81 -6.22 7.50
CA VAL A 353 -24.07 -6.34 8.95
C VAL A 353 -22.77 -6.70 9.63
N PHE A 354 -22.43 -5.95 10.68
CA PHE A 354 -21.28 -6.27 11.52
C PHE A 354 -21.73 -7.09 12.73
N LEU A 355 -21.06 -8.21 12.96
CA LEU A 355 -21.31 -9.07 14.11
C LEU A 355 -20.07 -9.12 15.00
N TYR A 356 -20.25 -8.79 16.26
CA TYR A 356 -19.16 -8.74 17.22
C TYR A 356 -18.49 -10.10 17.38
N PRO A 357 -17.16 -10.11 17.55
CA PRO A 357 -16.42 -11.34 17.76
C PRO A 357 -16.80 -12.00 19.08
N THR A 358 -16.95 -13.32 19.05
CA THR A 358 -17.20 -14.13 20.26
C THR A 358 -15.95 -14.89 20.69
N ALA A 359 -15.12 -15.31 19.72
CA ALA A 359 -13.91 -16.09 19.96
C ALA A 359 -12.79 -15.78 18.94
N GLU A 360 -12.98 -14.80 18.09
CA GLU A 360 -12.06 -14.48 16.98
C GLU A 360 -10.95 -13.51 17.39
N VAL A 361 -11.05 -12.93 18.58
CA VAL A 361 -10.00 -12.08 19.18
C VAL A 361 -9.50 -12.73 20.45
N MET A 362 -8.21 -13.06 20.47
CA MET A 362 -7.55 -13.69 21.59
C MET A 362 -6.87 -12.63 22.45
N PRO A 363 -7.13 -12.59 23.76
CA PRO A 363 -6.47 -11.62 24.62
C PRO A 363 -4.99 -12.00 24.81
N ILE A 364 -4.17 -10.97 24.88
CA ILE A 364 -2.79 -11.07 25.34
C ILE A 364 -2.63 -10.12 26.51
N SER A 365 -1.99 -10.55 27.58
CA SER A 365 -1.65 -9.71 28.73
C SER A 365 -0.13 -9.54 28.77
N ILE A 366 0.32 -8.31 29.01
CA ILE A 366 1.74 -8.00 29.15
C ILE A 366 1.94 -7.34 30.52
N GLN A 367 2.83 -7.91 31.30
CA GLN A 367 3.12 -7.46 32.66
C GLN A 367 4.62 -7.32 32.87
N PRO A 368 5.06 -6.31 33.63
CA PRO A 368 6.45 -6.21 34.02
C PRO A 368 6.82 -7.36 34.96
N LYS A 369 7.94 -8.03 34.70
CA LYS A 369 8.48 -9.06 35.58
C LYS A 369 9.41 -8.45 36.62
N TYR A 370 10.39 -7.71 36.16
CA TYR A 370 11.31 -6.90 36.99
C TYR A 370 12.07 -5.94 36.06
N THR A 371 12.65 -4.91 36.65
CA THR A 371 13.53 -3.99 35.95
C THR A 371 14.82 -3.84 36.74
N VAL A 372 15.97 -3.81 36.05
CA VAL A 372 17.26 -3.52 36.64
C VAL A 372 17.63 -2.07 36.35
N GLY A 373 17.36 -1.20 37.30
CA GLY A 373 17.42 0.22 37.07
C GLY A 373 16.39 0.67 36.03
N LYS A 374 16.70 1.76 35.31
CA LYS A 374 15.85 2.25 34.19
C LYS A 374 16.30 1.73 32.83
N ARG A 375 17.36 0.95 32.77
CA ARG A 375 18.02 0.55 31.52
C ARG A 375 17.59 -0.83 31.01
N TYR A 376 17.45 -1.80 31.90
CA TYR A 376 17.11 -3.18 31.49
C TYR A 376 15.68 -3.51 31.94
N ILE A 377 14.83 -3.78 30.96
CA ILE A 377 13.39 -4.00 31.15
C ILE A 377 13.06 -5.44 30.81
N ASN A 378 12.32 -6.08 31.71
CA ASN A 378 11.82 -7.44 31.53
C ASN A 378 10.31 -7.45 31.66
N LEU A 379 9.63 -7.92 30.61
CA LEU A 379 8.20 -8.09 30.57
C LEU A 379 7.84 -9.56 30.35
N VAL A 380 6.67 -9.97 30.82
CA VAL A 380 6.09 -11.27 30.52
C VAL A 380 4.81 -11.06 29.76
N ALA A 381 4.77 -11.57 28.54
CA ALA A 381 3.55 -11.69 27.75
C ALA A 381 2.88 -13.03 28.01
N LYS A 382 1.55 -13.05 28.16
CA LYS A 382 0.77 -14.27 28.32
C LYS A 382 -0.42 -14.27 27.37
N THR A 383 -0.49 -15.31 26.56
CA THR A 383 -1.62 -15.59 25.64
C THR A 383 -1.76 -17.12 25.48
N LEU A 384 -2.19 -17.61 24.34
CA LEU A 384 -2.31 -19.04 24.06
C LEU A 384 -0.94 -19.74 24.06
N PRO A 385 -0.86 -21.02 24.48
CA PRO A 385 0.36 -21.82 24.37
C PRO A 385 0.86 -21.98 22.93
N ASN A 386 2.20 -22.08 22.79
CA ASN A 386 2.86 -22.33 21.50
C ASN A 386 2.43 -21.41 20.37
N THR A 387 2.15 -20.15 20.70
CA THR A 387 1.65 -19.15 19.76
C THR A 387 2.73 -18.17 19.39
N ASN A 388 2.78 -17.81 18.11
CA ASN A 388 3.68 -16.81 17.56
C ASN A 388 2.97 -15.48 17.38
N PHE A 389 3.63 -14.39 17.80
CA PHE A 389 3.18 -13.02 17.59
C PHE A 389 4.36 -12.08 17.43
N SER A 390 4.12 -10.88 16.92
CA SER A 390 5.11 -9.80 16.87
C SER A 390 4.85 -8.76 17.94
N ILE A 391 5.91 -8.15 18.44
CA ILE A 391 5.82 -7.12 19.47
C ILE A 391 6.73 -5.93 19.13
N SER A 392 6.18 -4.74 19.36
CA SER A 392 6.91 -3.47 19.38
C SER A 392 6.80 -2.83 20.74
N VAL A 393 7.90 -2.26 21.23
CA VAL A 393 7.95 -1.39 22.41
C VAL A 393 8.50 -0.04 21.97
N MET A 394 7.70 1.01 22.17
CA MET A 394 8.00 2.37 21.72
C MET A 394 8.16 3.31 22.91
N ASP A 395 9.01 4.33 22.76
CA ASP A 395 9.11 5.42 23.71
C ASP A 395 7.86 6.31 23.62
N ALA A 396 7.06 6.32 24.68
CA ALA A 396 5.83 7.11 24.74
C ALA A 396 6.07 8.63 24.69
N SER A 397 7.27 9.10 25.01
CA SER A 397 7.64 10.52 24.93
C SER A 397 7.94 10.99 23.51
N SER A 398 8.13 10.05 22.57
CA SER A 398 8.50 10.32 21.19
C SER A 398 7.42 9.86 20.20
N GLN A 399 6.15 9.99 20.57
CA GLN A 399 5.03 9.60 19.72
C GLN A 399 4.92 10.46 18.46
N THR A 400 4.49 9.83 17.39
CA THR A 400 4.01 10.48 16.16
C THR A 400 2.49 10.30 16.04
N ASN A 401 1.87 10.99 15.08
CA ASN A 401 0.48 10.75 14.72
C ASN A 401 0.27 9.28 14.38
N GLY A 402 -0.77 8.70 14.92
CA GLY A 402 -0.94 7.28 14.94
C GLY A 402 -1.94 6.72 13.96
N TRP A 403 -1.82 5.46 13.74
CA TRP A 403 -2.79 4.59 13.11
C TRP A 403 -3.52 3.80 14.21
N ASN A 404 -4.84 3.97 14.31
CA ASN A 404 -5.64 3.30 15.33
C ASN A 404 -6.32 2.05 14.72
N ALA A 405 -5.53 1.06 14.36
CA ALA A 405 -6.02 -0.23 13.86
C ALA A 405 -4.99 -1.31 14.14
N ASN A 406 -5.47 -2.52 14.36
CA ASN A 406 -4.71 -3.71 14.68
C ASN A 406 -5.17 -4.91 13.84
N ALA A 407 -4.59 -6.08 14.05
CA ALA A 407 -4.94 -7.29 13.32
C ALA A 407 -6.43 -7.64 13.42
N ALA A 408 -7.08 -7.43 14.58
CA ALA A 408 -8.50 -7.71 14.75
C ALA A 408 -9.37 -6.78 13.90
N THR A 409 -9.10 -5.47 13.93
CA THR A 409 -9.84 -4.49 13.12
C THR A 409 -9.63 -4.73 11.63
N TRP A 410 -8.45 -5.17 11.22
CA TRP A 410 -8.19 -5.53 9.82
C TRP A 410 -8.97 -6.77 9.40
N LEU A 411 -8.82 -7.87 10.13
CA LEU A 411 -9.43 -9.15 9.75
C LEU A 411 -10.95 -9.12 9.78
N LEU A 412 -11.55 -8.44 10.77
CA LEU A 412 -12.99 -8.47 11.02
C LEU A 412 -13.77 -7.31 10.40
N LEU A 413 -13.09 -6.21 10.03
CA LEU A 413 -13.77 -4.98 9.61
C LEU A 413 -13.16 -4.37 8.35
N THR A 414 -11.97 -3.78 8.46
CA THR A 414 -11.45 -2.86 7.41
C THR A 414 -11.00 -3.57 6.14
N SER A 415 -10.62 -4.85 6.21
CA SER A 415 -10.24 -5.63 5.02
C SER A 415 -11.41 -5.86 4.06
N ASP A 416 -12.64 -5.74 4.52
CA ASP A 416 -13.83 -6.06 3.74
C ASP A 416 -14.63 -4.81 3.31
N LEU A 417 -14.35 -3.65 3.90
CA LEU A 417 -15.07 -2.41 3.63
C LEU A 417 -14.31 -1.48 2.70
N LYS A 418 -15.02 -0.82 1.78
CA LYS A 418 -14.45 0.22 0.92
C LYS A 418 -14.21 1.51 1.69
N GLY A 419 -13.15 2.24 1.29
CA GLY A 419 -12.84 3.53 1.85
C GLY A 419 -12.07 3.46 3.18
N TYR A 420 -11.71 4.63 3.67
CA TYR A 420 -10.96 4.80 4.91
C TYR A 420 -11.91 4.86 6.12
N ILE A 421 -11.55 4.18 7.18
CA ILE A 421 -12.26 4.21 8.48
C ILE A 421 -11.30 4.83 9.49
N SER A 422 -11.64 6.01 10.01
CA SER A 422 -10.73 6.83 10.82
C SER A 422 -10.38 6.22 12.18
N ASN A 423 -11.31 5.52 12.80
CA ASN A 423 -11.13 4.91 14.12
C ASN A 423 -11.74 3.49 14.16
N PRO A 424 -11.10 2.50 13.51
CA PRO A 424 -11.69 1.18 13.44
C PRO A 424 -11.74 0.44 14.77
N GLU A 425 -10.86 0.75 15.73
CA GLU A 425 -10.90 0.13 17.07
C GLU A 425 -12.18 0.47 17.83
N TYR A 426 -12.72 1.68 17.65
CA TYR A 426 -13.97 2.08 18.29
C TYR A 426 -15.10 1.05 18.07
N TYR A 427 -15.19 0.49 16.85
CA TYR A 427 -16.25 -0.46 16.49
C TYR A 427 -16.08 -1.86 17.11
N LEU A 428 -14.91 -2.16 17.70
CA LEU A 428 -14.62 -3.44 18.35
C LEU A 428 -14.41 -3.31 19.88
N GLU A 429 -14.32 -2.08 20.39
CA GLU A 429 -13.96 -1.81 21.79
C GLU A 429 -14.96 -2.42 22.77
N LYS A 430 -16.25 -2.33 22.45
CA LYS A 430 -17.35 -2.81 23.32
C LYS A 430 -18.53 -3.31 22.51
N ASP A 431 -19.18 -4.35 23.00
CA ASP A 431 -20.43 -4.86 22.45
C ASP A 431 -21.63 -4.30 23.26
N ASP A 432 -21.88 -3.01 23.14
CA ASP A 432 -23.03 -2.31 23.73
C ASP A 432 -23.92 -1.66 22.67
N ASN A 433 -25.02 -1.07 23.08
CA ASN A 433 -25.99 -0.47 22.17
C ASN A 433 -25.43 0.71 21.36
N GLU A 434 -24.51 1.48 21.94
CA GLU A 434 -23.90 2.63 21.29
C GLU A 434 -22.97 2.16 20.15
N HIS A 435 -22.07 1.23 20.46
CA HIS A 435 -21.12 0.69 19.47
C HIS A 435 -21.84 -0.12 18.40
N ARG A 436 -22.90 -0.87 18.75
CA ARG A 436 -23.74 -1.58 17.76
C ARG A 436 -24.45 -0.61 16.82
N ALA A 437 -25.00 0.50 17.32
CA ALA A 437 -25.63 1.51 16.49
C ALA A 437 -24.63 2.21 15.56
N ALA A 438 -23.43 2.51 16.06
CA ALA A 438 -22.37 3.08 15.26
C ALA A 438 -21.87 2.11 14.17
N ALA A 439 -21.72 0.82 14.51
CA ALA A 439 -21.34 -0.21 13.54
C ALA A 439 -22.44 -0.43 12.48
N ASP A 440 -23.72 -0.40 12.90
CA ASP A 440 -24.85 -0.49 11.97
C ASP A 440 -24.87 0.67 10.97
N LEU A 441 -24.68 1.90 11.46
CA LEU A 441 -24.57 3.08 10.62
C LEU A 441 -23.35 3.00 9.66
N LEU A 442 -22.20 2.52 10.15
CA LEU A 442 -21.03 2.26 9.31
C LEU A 442 -21.35 1.27 8.20
N MET A 443 -22.02 0.16 8.51
CA MET A 443 -22.42 -0.87 7.54
C MET A 443 -23.42 -0.35 6.49
N MET A 444 -24.21 0.65 6.82
CA MET A 444 -25.11 1.28 5.84
C MET A 444 -24.39 2.18 4.86
N VAL A 445 -23.33 2.91 5.30
CA VAL A 445 -22.64 3.89 4.46
C VAL A 445 -21.43 3.33 3.73
N GLN A 446 -20.84 2.22 4.19
CA GLN A 446 -19.69 1.60 3.56
C GLN A 446 -20.09 0.48 2.60
N GLY A 447 -19.39 0.40 1.47
CA GLY A 447 -19.58 -0.66 0.50
C GLY A 447 -18.66 -1.85 0.75
N TRP A 448 -19.03 -3.00 0.23
CA TRP A 448 -18.21 -4.20 0.17
C TRP A 448 -17.10 -4.05 -0.87
N LYS A 449 -15.86 -4.42 -0.57
CA LYS A 449 -14.74 -4.15 -1.49
C LYS A 449 -14.19 -5.37 -2.23
N ARG A 450 -14.46 -6.59 -1.74
CA ARG A 450 -13.78 -7.79 -2.23
C ARG A 450 -14.62 -8.69 -3.11
N TYR A 451 -15.93 -8.71 -2.95
CA TYR A 451 -16.77 -9.75 -3.52
C TYR A 451 -17.89 -9.13 -4.37
N ASP A 452 -17.90 -9.46 -5.64
CA ASP A 452 -18.97 -9.08 -6.57
C ASP A 452 -19.87 -10.29 -6.80
N PHE A 453 -21.10 -10.18 -6.36
CA PHE A 453 -22.10 -11.27 -6.45
C PHE A 453 -22.35 -11.67 -7.91
N LYS A 454 -22.48 -10.71 -8.82
CA LYS A 454 -22.72 -10.99 -10.27
C LYS A 454 -21.56 -11.75 -10.90
N MET A 455 -20.34 -11.45 -10.47
CA MET A 455 -19.14 -12.17 -10.90
C MET A 455 -19.13 -13.59 -10.34
N MET A 456 -19.48 -13.78 -9.07
CA MET A 456 -19.48 -15.09 -8.41
C MET A 456 -20.57 -16.00 -8.94
N GLU A 457 -21.72 -15.48 -9.37
CA GLU A 457 -22.78 -16.27 -10.00
C GLU A 457 -22.57 -16.49 -11.51
N GLY A 458 -21.49 -15.94 -12.08
CA GLY A 458 -21.14 -16.13 -13.50
C GLY A 458 -21.84 -15.19 -14.48
N LYS A 459 -22.61 -14.20 -14.01
CA LYS A 459 -23.25 -13.17 -14.85
C LYS A 459 -22.28 -12.08 -15.31
N ALA A 460 -21.17 -11.87 -14.59
CA ALA A 460 -20.09 -10.97 -14.98
C ALA A 460 -18.79 -11.75 -15.15
N ASN A 461 -17.96 -11.31 -16.11
CA ASN A 461 -16.70 -11.95 -16.39
C ASN A 461 -15.66 -11.66 -15.30
N PHE A 462 -15.01 -12.69 -14.79
CA PHE A 462 -13.81 -12.58 -13.97
C PHE A 462 -12.57 -12.66 -14.85
N ASN A 463 -11.81 -11.56 -14.93
CA ASN A 463 -10.60 -11.52 -15.73
C ASN A 463 -9.40 -11.98 -14.88
N PHE A 464 -9.13 -13.27 -14.91
CA PHE A 464 -8.00 -13.86 -14.21
C PHE A 464 -6.69 -13.61 -14.98
N MET A 465 -5.84 -12.72 -14.48
CA MET A 465 -4.60 -12.30 -15.15
C MET A 465 -3.33 -12.73 -14.39
N GLN A 466 -3.41 -12.81 -13.08
CA GLN A 466 -2.24 -13.02 -12.22
C GLN A 466 -2.30 -14.40 -11.55
N PRO A 467 -1.43 -15.33 -11.94
CA PRO A 467 -1.41 -16.66 -11.33
C PRO A 467 -0.85 -16.61 -9.90
N VAL A 468 -1.08 -17.70 -9.16
CA VAL A 468 -0.44 -17.91 -7.86
C VAL A 468 1.06 -18.16 -8.05
N GLU A 469 1.89 -17.40 -7.37
CA GLU A 469 3.35 -17.58 -7.37
C GLU A 469 3.78 -18.62 -6.32
N LYS A 470 4.02 -19.85 -6.76
CA LYS A 470 4.51 -20.95 -5.89
C LYS A 470 6.02 -20.90 -5.65
N SER A 471 6.73 -20.06 -6.37
CA SER A 471 8.17 -19.81 -6.29
C SER A 471 8.47 -18.41 -6.82
N LEU A 472 9.71 -17.98 -6.71
CA LEU A 472 10.18 -16.82 -7.48
C LEU A 472 10.03 -17.11 -8.97
N MET A 473 9.56 -16.13 -9.74
CA MET A 473 9.29 -16.27 -11.16
C MET A 473 9.99 -15.18 -11.95
N ILE A 474 10.53 -15.56 -13.10
CA ILE A 474 10.86 -14.63 -14.18
C ILE A 474 9.88 -14.92 -15.29
N ASP A 475 9.01 -14.00 -15.58
CA ASP A 475 8.06 -14.11 -16.67
C ASP A 475 8.10 -12.89 -17.57
N GLY A 476 7.69 -13.06 -18.82
CA GLY A 476 7.76 -11.98 -19.78
C GLY A 476 7.16 -12.34 -21.11
N LYS A 477 7.38 -11.45 -22.07
CA LYS A 477 6.87 -11.63 -23.41
C LYS A 477 7.92 -11.35 -24.47
N LEU A 478 8.06 -12.28 -25.39
CA LEU A 478 8.87 -12.12 -26.58
C LEU A 478 8.08 -11.29 -27.61
N LYS A 479 8.67 -10.22 -28.12
CA LYS A 479 8.08 -9.37 -29.17
C LYS A 479 8.88 -9.46 -30.45
N LYS A 480 8.20 -9.47 -31.59
CA LYS A 480 8.84 -9.48 -32.92
C LYS A 480 9.44 -8.12 -33.25
N ARG A 481 10.59 -8.14 -33.87
CA ARG A 481 11.15 -6.96 -34.56
C ARG A 481 10.76 -6.95 -36.05
N SER A 482 10.40 -8.09 -36.61
CA SER A 482 10.02 -8.25 -38.01
C SER A 482 8.69 -8.99 -38.14
N ARG A 483 7.84 -8.57 -39.07
CA ARG A 483 6.53 -9.22 -39.35
C ARG A 483 6.64 -10.69 -39.79
N LYS A 484 7.79 -11.13 -40.22
CA LYS A 484 8.02 -12.49 -40.76
C LYS A 484 8.31 -13.55 -39.71
N ASN A 485 8.58 -13.18 -38.46
CA ASN A 485 8.97 -14.11 -37.42
C ASN A 485 7.77 -14.49 -36.52
N ASP A 486 7.71 -15.75 -36.13
CA ASP A 486 6.77 -16.22 -35.14
C ASP A 486 7.36 -16.03 -33.73
N VAL A 487 6.52 -15.86 -32.75
CA VAL A 487 6.88 -15.78 -31.34
C VAL A 487 6.50 -17.04 -30.56
N ALA A 488 5.82 -17.99 -31.21
CA ALA A 488 5.45 -19.27 -30.64
C ALA A 488 6.63 -20.25 -30.72
N ASP A 489 6.73 -21.09 -29.68
CA ASP A 489 7.68 -22.20 -29.61
C ASP A 489 9.15 -21.76 -29.78
N VAL A 490 9.49 -20.56 -29.35
CA VAL A 490 10.85 -20.04 -29.34
C VAL A 490 11.54 -20.43 -28.03
N ASP A 491 12.70 -21.09 -28.16
CA ASP A 491 13.51 -21.47 -27.00
C ASP A 491 14.17 -20.25 -26.36
N LEU A 492 14.03 -20.13 -25.06
CA LEU A 492 14.73 -19.15 -24.23
C LEU A 492 15.56 -19.83 -23.16
N SER A 493 16.73 -19.26 -22.91
CA SER A 493 17.59 -19.61 -21.77
C SER A 493 17.77 -18.41 -20.86
N VAL A 494 17.80 -18.64 -19.56
CA VAL A 494 18.15 -17.66 -18.55
C VAL A 494 19.42 -18.10 -17.83
N LEU A 495 20.30 -17.17 -17.58
CA LEU A 495 21.47 -17.32 -16.71
C LEU A 495 21.47 -16.19 -15.69
N LEU A 496 21.50 -16.56 -14.42
CA LEU A 496 21.61 -15.65 -13.27
C LEU A 496 22.97 -15.84 -12.62
N ILE A 497 23.64 -14.74 -12.33
CA ILE A 497 24.95 -14.74 -11.66
C ILE A 497 24.91 -13.69 -10.56
N ASN A 498 25.20 -14.07 -9.32
CA ASN A 498 25.32 -13.13 -8.24
C ASN A 498 26.78 -12.63 -8.07
N LYS A 499 26.95 -11.63 -7.20
CA LYS A 499 28.27 -11.05 -6.92
C LYS A 499 29.27 -12.00 -6.24
N PHE A 500 28.80 -13.16 -5.78
CA PHE A 500 29.64 -14.18 -5.15
C PHE A 500 30.05 -15.28 -6.15
N GLY A 501 29.53 -15.23 -7.39
CA GLY A 501 29.82 -16.19 -8.45
C GLY A 501 28.85 -17.36 -8.50
N ASP A 502 27.81 -17.41 -7.62
CA ASP A 502 26.77 -18.43 -7.71
C ASP A 502 25.99 -18.27 -9.01
N ARG A 503 25.60 -19.39 -9.60
CA ARG A 503 24.91 -19.44 -10.90
C ARG A 503 23.62 -20.23 -10.80
N LEU A 504 22.59 -19.69 -11.44
CA LEU A 504 21.34 -20.39 -11.71
C LEU A 504 21.08 -20.28 -13.20
N ASP A 505 20.69 -21.37 -13.84
CA ASP A 505 20.31 -21.39 -15.24
C ASP A 505 18.99 -22.12 -15.45
N GLY A 506 18.32 -21.82 -16.54
CA GLY A 506 17.05 -22.41 -16.88
C GLY A 506 16.74 -22.27 -18.37
N ARG A 507 15.83 -23.10 -18.85
CA ARG A 507 15.33 -23.09 -20.22
C ARG A 507 13.81 -23.17 -20.23
N THR A 508 13.19 -22.51 -21.18
CA THR A 508 11.76 -22.55 -21.42
C THR A 508 11.47 -22.26 -22.89
N THR A 509 10.25 -22.53 -23.32
CA THR A 509 9.75 -22.15 -24.65
C THR A 509 8.60 -21.19 -24.53
N THR A 510 8.43 -20.33 -25.49
CA THR A 510 7.31 -19.37 -25.52
C THR A 510 6.02 -20.06 -25.94
N ASP A 511 4.89 -19.57 -25.37
CA ASP A 511 3.55 -19.96 -25.82
C ASP A 511 3.20 -19.32 -27.20
N LYS A 512 1.99 -19.63 -27.71
CA LYS A 512 1.45 -19.10 -28.99
C LYS A 512 1.39 -17.56 -29.02
N ARG A 513 1.40 -16.88 -27.86
CA ARG A 513 1.37 -15.43 -27.75
C ARG A 513 2.74 -14.81 -27.47
N GLY A 514 3.78 -15.65 -27.40
CA GLY A 514 5.14 -15.25 -27.07
C GLY A 514 5.41 -15.08 -25.58
N ASN A 515 4.51 -15.50 -24.69
CA ASN A 515 4.76 -15.44 -23.25
C ASN A 515 5.70 -16.57 -22.83
N TYR A 516 6.56 -16.29 -21.86
CA TYR A 516 7.47 -17.26 -21.26
C TYR A 516 7.51 -17.08 -19.73
N ALA A 517 7.90 -18.15 -19.04
CA ALA A 517 8.10 -18.11 -17.58
C ALA A 517 9.19 -19.09 -17.16
N PHE A 518 9.98 -18.69 -16.17
CA PHE A 518 10.95 -19.52 -15.45
C PHE A 518 10.59 -19.53 -13.98
N ALA A 519 10.42 -20.71 -13.40
CA ALA A 519 10.33 -20.89 -11.97
C ALA A 519 11.74 -21.02 -11.38
N LEU A 520 12.05 -20.23 -10.36
CA LEU A 520 13.35 -20.21 -9.74
C LEU A 520 13.30 -20.86 -8.34
N PRO A 521 14.39 -21.47 -7.88
CA PRO A 521 14.56 -21.80 -6.47
C PRO A 521 14.62 -20.53 -5.61
N ASP A 522 14.55 -20.68 -4.29
CA ASP A 522 14.72 -19.57 -3.38
C ASP A 522 16.12 -19.00 -3.53
N CYS A 523 16.18 -17.77 -4.00
CA CYS A 523 17.41 -17.02 -4.14
C CYS A 523 17.22 -15.63 -3.52
N TYR A 524 18.29 -15.08 -3.02
CA TYR A 524 18.28 -13.85 -2.23
C TYR A 524 19.14 -12.78 -2.89
N ARG A 525 18.80 -11.49 -2.64
CA ARG A 525 19.53 -10.32 -3.11
C ARG A 525 19.47 -10.18 -4.64
N SER A 526 20.29 -9.31 -5.19
CA SER A 526 20.30 -8.99 -6.61
C SER A 526 21.25 -9.88 -7.40
N TRP A 527 20.83 -10.28 -8.59
CA TRP A 527 21.54 -11.13 -9.54
C TRP A 527 21.64 -10.42 -10.88
N THR A 528 22.76 -10.55 -11.53
CA THR A 528 22.87 -10.22 -12.96
C THR A 528 22.15 -11.29 -13.76
N MET A 529 21.26 -10.89 -14.66
CA MET A 529 20.43 -11.79 -15.46
C MET A 529 20.73 -11.62 -16.94
N ILE A 530 20.95 -12.74 -17.61
CA ILE A 530 21.13 -12.82 -19.05
C ILE A 530 20.02 -13.70 -19.62
N LEU A 531 19.21 -13.13 -20.49
CA LEU A 531 18.17 -13.85 -21.24
C LEU A 531 18.63 -13.99 -22.69
N LEU A 532 18.54 -15.19 -23.21
CA LEU A 532 19.01 -15.57 -24.53
C LEU A 532 17.90 -16.29 -25.30
N THR A 533 17.60 -15.87 -26.51
CA THR A 533 16.84 -16.69 -27.45
C THR A 533 17.78 -17.69 -28.14
N ALA A 534 17.28 -18.85 -28.56
CA ALA A 534 18.10 -19.92 -29.08
C ALA A 534 19.03 -19.51 -30.27
N LYS A 535 20.08 -20.29 -30.46
CA LYS A 535 21.27 -20.00 -31.28
C LYS A 535 21.07 -19.84 -32.80
N ASP A 536 19.87 -19.90 -33.34
CA ASP A 536 19.64 -19.73 -34.77
C ASP A 536 19.84 -18.28 -35.22
N GLU A 537 20.24 -18.05 -36.48
CA GLU A 537 20.40 -16.72 -37.08
C GLU A 537 19.16 -15.83 -36.94
N LYS A 538 18.00 -16.39 -36.63
CA LYS A 538 16.72 -15.72 -36.36
C LYS A 538 16.67 -15.03 -35.00
N TYR A 539 17.53 -15.33 -34.01
CA TYR A 539 17.53 -14.76 -32.67
C TYR A 539 17.62 -13.22 -32.65
N LYS A 540 18.26 -12.66 -33.67
CA LYS A 540 18.47 -11.21 -33.82
C LYS A 540 17.18 -10.41 -33.99
N ASN A 541 16.06 -11.06 -34.20
CA ASN A 541 14.80 -10.42 -34.57
C ASN A 541 13.77 -10.33 -33.41
N TYR A 542 14.20 -10.56 -32.19
CA TYR A 542 13.32 -10.53 -31.01
C TYR A 542 13.71 -9.47 -29.99
N TYR A 543 12.69 -8.93 -29.32
CA TYR A 543 12.82 -8.21 -28.07
C TYR A 543 12.37 -9.13 -26.94
N VAL A 544 13.19 -9.27 -25.92
CA VAL A 544 12.87 -10.07 -24.74
C VAL A 544 12.38 -9.10 -23.66
N GLY A 545 11.06 -8.96 -23.50
CA GLY A 545 10.45 -8.14 -22.47
C GLY A 545 10.20 -8.94 -21.20
N ILE A 546 10.37 -8.33 -20.02
CA ILE A 546 10.17 -8.93 -18.71
C ILE A 546 8.98 -8.25 -18.03
N ASN A 547 8.10 -9.03 -17.41
CA ASN A 547 6.96 -8.51 -16.65
C ASN A 547 7.38 -8.10 -15.25
N ARG A 548 7.93 -6.90 -15.12
CA ARG A 548 8.28 -6.30 -13.82
C ARG A 548 7.22 -5.32 -13.32
N HIS A 549 6.36 -4.86 -14.23
CA HIS A 549 5.36 -3.82 -13.98
C HIS A 549 3.99 -4.42 -13.75
N PHE A 550 3.80 -4.99 -12.58
CA PHE A 550 2.52 -5.49 -12.13
C PHE A 550 2.07 -4.85 -10.81
N SER A 551 2.77 -3.83 -10.36
CA SER A 551 2.40 -3.07 -9.16
C SER A 551 0.97 -2.57 -9.26
N PRO A 552 0.22 -2.58 -8.14
CA PRO A 552 -1.14 -2.04 -8.13
C PRO A 552 -1.15 -0.58 -8.57
N SER A 553 -2.20 -0.16 -9.26
CA SER A 553 -2.39 1.26 -9.58
C SER A 553 -2.42 2.09 -8.30
N LEU A 554 -2.06 3.37 -8.44
CA LEU A 554 -2.08 4.30 -7.32
C LEU A 554 -3.52 4.60 -6.91
N ARG A 555 -3.79 4.59 -5.62
CA ARG A 555 -5.05 5.07 -5.07
C ARG A 555 -4.96 6.55 -4.68
N SER A 556 -6.08 7.22 -4.66
CA SER A 556 -6.18 8.53 -4.02
C SER A 556 -6.11 8.38 -2.50
N ILE A 557 -5.42 9.29 -1.85
CA ILE A 557 -5.33 9.36 -0.39
C ILE A 557 -6.43 10.28 0.11
N SER A 558 -7.26 9.81 1.01
CA SER A 558 -8.29 10.63 1.63
C SER A 558 -7.64 11.65 2.58
N PRO A 559 -8.07 12.93 2.59
CA PRO A 559 -7.64 13.87 3.61
C PRO A 559 -7.88 13.41 5.05
N LEU A 560 -8.86 12.54 5.27
CA LEU A 560 -9.11 11.91 6.57
C LEU A 560 -7.94 11.03 7.04
N GLU A 561 -7.20 10.40 6.12
CA GLU A 561 -6.03 9.59 6.44
C GLU A 561 -4.85 10.42 6.96
N LEU A 562 -4.86 11.72 6.68
CA LEU A 562 -3.81 12.65 7.07
C LEU A 562 -4.11 13.37 8.38
N GLN A 563 -5.32 13.16 8.94
CA GLN A 563 -5.69 13.77 10.22
C GLN A 563 -4.94 13.09 11.37
N PRO A 564 -4.40 13.87 12.32
CA PRO A 564 -3.76 13.30 13.49
C PRO A 564 -4.76 12.52 14.33
N ILE A 565 -4.49 11.24 14.53
CA ILE A 565 -5.26 10.38 15.43
C ILE A 565 -4.49 10.21 16.72
N ARG A 566 -5.11 10.54 17.85
CA ARG A 566 -4.53 10.30 19.16
C ARG A 566 -4.70 8.82 19.51
N LEU A 567 -3.60 8.10 19.59
CA LEU A 567 -3.61 6.71 20.02
C LEU A 567 -4.02 6.60 21.49
N LYS A 568 -4.97 5.71 21.76
CA LYS A 568 -5.30 5.24 23.12
C LYS A 568 -4.55 3.93 23.39
N MET A 569 -3.23 3.93 23.21
CA MET A 569 -2.47 2.71 23.49
C MET A 569 -2.15 2.58 24.98
N PRO A 570 -2.11 1.35 25.52
CA PRO A 570 -1.67 1.12 26.89
C PRO A 570 -0.27 1.67 27.12
N THR A 571 -0.11 2.50 28.13
CA THR A 571 1.17 3.13 28.45
C THR A 571 1.68 2.59 29.78
N PHE A 572 2.90 2.04 29.77
CA PHE A 572 3.57 1.63 31.00
C PHE A 572 4.47 2.75 31.53
N ILE A 573 4.31 3.11 32.82
CA ILE A 573 5.12 4.12 33.49
C ILE A 573 6.22 3.43 34.26
N LEU A 574 7.47 3.66 33.88
CA LEU A 574 8.63 2.95 34.40
C LEU A 574 8.84 3.13 35.92
N ASN A 575 8.51 4.31 36.46
CA ASN A 575 8.72 4.60 37.88
C ASN A 575 7.86 3.74 38.82
N GLU A 576 6.73 3.22 38.34
CA GLU A 576 5.83 2.35 39.11
C GLU A 576 6.34 0.92 39.23
N TYR A 577 7.26 0.52 38.35
CA TYR A 577 7.71 -0.86 38.18
C TYR A 577 9.19 -1.11 38.48
N VAL A 578 9.93 -0.11 38.91
CA VAL A 578 11.33 -0.29 39.33
C VAL A 578 11.36 -1.09 40.62
N ALA A 579 11.61 -2.38 40.52
CA ALA A 579 11.74 -3.25 41.69
C ALA A 579 13.03 -2.91 42.46
N ASN A 580 12.88 -2.32 43.61
CA ASN A 580 13.98 -2.04 44.55
C ASN A 580 14.49 -3.30 45.28
N LYS A 581 14.23 -4.50 44.83
CA LYS A 581 14.58 -5.72 45.55
C LYS A 581 15.43 -6.65 44.69
N GLY A 582 16.70 -6.76 45.07
CA GLY A 582 17.44 -8.00 44.95
C GLY A 582 18.75 -8.03 44.15
N LEU A 583 19.16 -6.96 43.49
CA LEU A 583 20.44 -6.95 42.79
C LEU A 583 21.44 -5.91 43.36
N THR A 584 21.19 -5.42 44.55
CA THR A 584 21.99 -4.35 45.14
C THR A 584 23.34 -4.81 45.77
N ASN A 585 23.68 -6.08 45.75
CA ASN A 585 24.89 -6.53 46.44
C ASN A 585 25.67 -7.65 45.70
N ASP A 586 25.71 -7.66 44.42
CA ASP A 586 26.76 -8.41 43.74
C ASP A 586 28.03 -7.56 43.76
N LYS A 587 28.87 -7.78 44.79
CA LYS A 587 30.19 -7.13 44.94
C LYS A 587 31.15 -7.43 43.80
N ASN A 588 30.78 -8.31 42.87
CA ASN A 588 31.59 -8.73 41.73
C ASN A 588 31.07 -8.15 40.39
N ALA A 589 30.04 -7.30 40.41
CA ALA A 589 29.62 -6.62 39.21
C ALA A 589 30.61 -5.49 38.83
N PHE A 590 31.43 -5.73 37.86
CA PHE A 590 32.25 -4.69 37.23
C PHE A 590 31.38 -3.78 36.39
N VAL A 591 31.24 -2.53 36.79
CA VAL A 591 30.71 -1.48 35.95
C VAL A 591 31.75 -1.14 34.91
N LEU A 592 31.58 -1.63 33.69
CA LEU A 592 32.42 -1.23 32.57
C LEU A 592 32.21 0.27 32.31
N GLN A 593 33.27 1.01 32.17
CA GLN A 593 33.19 2.42 31.77
C GLN A 593 32.60 2.54 30.39
N GLU A 594 31.74 3.52 30.21
CA GLU A 594 31.08 3.82 28.95
C GLU A 594 32.12 4.10 27.85
N VAL A 595 32.21 3.23 26.87
CA VAL A 595 33.05 3.45 25.67
C VAL A 595 32.28 4.34 24.72
N LYS A 596 32.66 5.61 24.62
CA LYS A 596 32.09 6.55 23.65
C LYS A 596 32.65 6.27 22.26
N VAL A 597 31.87 5.59 21.44
CA VAL A 597 32.16 5.45 20.01
C VAL A 597 31.51 6.60 19.26
N LEU A 598 32.31 7.61 18.91
CA LEU A 598 31.88 8.74 18.08
C LEU A 598 31.94 8.32 16.61
N GLY A 599 30.86 7.79 16.05
CA GLY A 599 30.73 7.47 14.65
C GLY A 599 29.43 8.08 14.08
N LYS A 600 29.52 8.79 12.94
CA LYS A 600 28.31 9.09 12.15
C LYS A 600 27.86 7.80 11.48
N ARG A 601 26.67 7.33 11.82
CA ARG A 601 26.04 6.21 11.13
C ARG A 601 25.27 6.75 9.92
N TYR A 602 25.66 6.32 8.74
CA TYR A 602 24.94 6.60 7.51
C TYR A 602 24.12 5.38 7.10
N SER A 603 23.00 5.59 6.42
CA SER A 603 22.22 4.51 5.82
C SER A 603 23.08 3.68 4.87
N SER A 604 22.70 2.43 4.62
CA SER A 604 23.39 1.57 3.66
C SER A 604 23.35 2.16 2.24
N ALA A 605 22.24 2.81 1.90
CA ALA A 605 22.10 3.55 0.64
C ALA A 605 23.09 4.72 0.57
N ARG A 606 23.26 5.48 1.66
CA ARG A 606 24.22 6.57 1.72
C ARG A 606 25.67 6.09 1.69
N LYS A 607 26.00 4.98 2.35
CA LYS A 607 27.34 4.39 2.27
C LYS A 607 27.66 3.92 0.84
N ALA A 608 26.71 3.27 0.18
CA ALA A 608 26.86 2.89 -1.22
C ALA A 608 27.02 4.10 -2.12
N TRP A 609 26.23 5.14 -1.87
CA TRP A 609 26.30 6.41 -2.58
C TRP A 609 27.62 7.16 -2.36
N GLU A 610 28.10 7.26 -1.14
CA GLU A 610 29.41 7.87 -0.84
C GLU A 610 30.57 7.11 -1.46
N SER A 611 30.48 5.78 -1.57
CA SER A 611 31.47 4.95 -2.26
C SER A 611 31.45 5.14 -3.79
N GLU A 612 30.25 5.33 -4.35
CA GLU A 612 30.07 5.51 -5.80
C GLU A 612 30.28 6.97 -6.25
N SER A 613 29.90 7.93 -5.40
CA SER A 613 29.82 9.35 -5.79
C SER A 613 30.50 10.28 -4.78
N ARG A 614 31.82 10.19 -4.67
CA ARG A 614 32.61 11.10 -3.81
C ARG A 614 32.34 12.60 -4.05
N GLY A 615 31.69 12.97 -5.15
CA GLY A 615 31.36 14.32 -5.56
C GLY A 615 29.97 14.84 -5.19
N ALA A 616 28.97 13.95 -5.09
CA ALA A 616 27.56 14.34 -5.00
C ALA A 616 26.97 14.32 -3.57
N ILE A 617 27.79 14.61 -2.56
CA ILE A 617 27.43 14.47 -1.12
C ILE A 617 26.22 15.33 -0.70
N ASN A 618 25.98 16.44 -1.39
CA ASN A 618 24.92 17.41 -1.07
C ASN A 618 23.78 17.40 -2.10
N ALA A 619 23.66 16.32 -2.89
CA ALA A 619 22.60 16.25 -3.89
C ALA A 619 21.22 16.22 -3.23
N SER A 620 20.29 16.96 -3.80
CA SER A 620 18.91 17.08 -3.34
C SER A 620 17.95 16.21 -4.16
N ILE A 621 18.30 15.86 -5.39
CA ILE A 621 17.48 15.04 -6.30
C ILE A 621 18.31 13.90 -6.83
N ARG A 622 17.70 12.72 -6.94
CA ARG A 622 18.32 11.50 -7.44
C ARG A 622 17.41 10.81 -8.47
N TYR A 623 18.01 10.36 -9.56
CA TYR A 623 17.34 9.52 -10.55
C TYR A 623 18.11 8.21 -10.73
N ASP A 624 17.41 7.08 -10.61
CA ASP A 624 17.96 5.74 -10.92
C ASP A 624 17.69 5.43 -12.39
N CYS A 625 18.57 5.90 -13.26
CA CYS A 625 18.40 5.87 -14.70
C CYS A 625 18.46 4.45 -15.25
N ALA A 626 19.28 3.58 -14.70
CA ALA A 626 19.38 2.19 -15.15
C ALA A 626 18.05 1.45 -14.95
N LYS A 627 17.44 1.62 -13.79
CA LYS A 627 16.13 1.03 -13.48
C LYS A 627 15.04 1.57 -14.42
N GLU A 628 15.04 2.87 -14.66
CA GLU A 628 14.06 3.50 -15.53
C GLU A 628 14.23 3.08 -17.02
N ALA A 629 15.46 2.95 -17.49
CA ALA A 629 15.73 2.45 -18.83
C ALA A 629 15.24 1.01 -19.00
N ASP A 630 15.50 0.13 -18.02
CA ASP A 630 14.97 -1.23 -18.03
C ASP A 630 13.45 -1.25 -18.03
N ASN A 631 12.81 -0.36 -17.27
CA ASN A 631 11.36 -0.23 -17.20
C ASN A 631 10.77 0.17 -18.56
N ILE A 632 11.40 1.10 -19.27
CA ILE A 632 10.98 1.56 -20.60
C ILE A 632 11.13 0.42 -21.63
N ILE A 633 12.25 -0.29 -21.60
CA ILE A 633 12.48 -1.45 -22.46
C ILE A 633 11.45 -2.54 -22.20
N ASP A 634 11.10 -2.81 -20.94
CA ASP A 634 10.11 -3.83 -20.58
C ASP A 634 8.72 -3.50 -21.11
N ARG A 635 8.35 -2.21 -21.17
CA ARG A 635 7.12 -1.77 -21.83
C ARG A 635 7.18 -1.88 -23.35
N GLY A 636 8.37 -2.08 -23.92
CA GLY A 636 8.60 -2.15 -25.35
C GLY A 636 8.61 -0.78 -26.03
N GLU A 637 8.96 0.23 -25.27
CA GLU A 637 9.14 1.61 -25.72
C GLU A 637 10.62 1.86 -26.07
N ASP A 638 10.88 2.85 -26.91
CA ASP A 638 12.23 3.26 -27.24
C ASP A 638 12.84 4.02 -26.05
N VAL A 639 14.09 3.73 -25.74
CA VAL A 639 14.83 4.39 -24.67
C VAL A 639 15.11 5.83 -25.05
N PRO A 640 14.64 6.83 -24.26
CA PRO A 640 14.87 8.23 -24.55
C PRO A 640 16.33 8.64 -24.35
N THR A 641 16.67 9.84 -24.79
CA THR A 641 17.94 10.45 -24.40
C THR A 641 17.92 10.78 -22.89
N LEU A 642 19.10 10.90 -22.28
CA LEU A 642 19.21 11.33 -20.88
C LEU A 642 18.51 12.69 -20.64
N ILE A 643 18.65 13.60 -21.58
CA ILE A 643 18.08 14.95 -21.45
C ILE A 643 16.55 14.91 -21.58
N ASP A 644 16.01 14.17 -22.54
CA ASP A 644 14.55 14.00 -22.67
C ASP A 644 13.96 13.33 -21.44
N PHE A 645 14.66 12.36 -20.86
CA PHE A 645 14.27 11.72 -19.62
C PHE A 645 14.22 12.74 -18.47
N LEU A 646 15.28 13.53 -18.25
CA LEU A 646 15.31 14.53 -17.21
C LEU A 646 14.20 15.57 -17.36
N LYS A 647 13.95 16.05 -18.58
CA LYS A 647 12.84 16.96 -18.89
C LYS A 647 11.47 16.34 -18.62
N SER A 648 11.30 15.05 -18.93
CA SER A 648 10.04 14.35 -18.68
C SER A 648 9.76 14.11 -17.21
N LYS A 649 10.81 13.88 -16.41
CA LYS A 649 10.69 13.67 -14.95
C LYS A 649 10.59 14.97 -14.16
N ASN A 650 11.10 16.06 -14.71
CA ASN A 650 11.18 17.32 -14.00
C ASN A 650 11.15 18.51 -14.97
N HIS A 651 10.00 19.20 -15.02
CA HIS A 651 9.73 20.30 -15.93
C HIS A 651 10.63 21.56 -15.70
N LEU A 652 11.36 21.60 -14.59
CA LEU A 652 12.34 22.66 -14.36
C LEU A 652 13.61 22.46 -15.20
N PHE A 653 13.85 21.27 -15.74
CA PHE A 653 14.80 21.10 -16.81
C PHE A 653 14.21 21.64 -18.11
N ALA A 654 14.63 22.81 -18.53
CA ALA A 654 14.16 23.48 -19.73
C ALA A 654 15.31 24.01 -20.56
N GLY A 655 15.07 24.21 -21.86
CA GLY A 655 16.07 24.75 -22.78
C GLY A 655 16.47 23.80 -23.90
N ASN A 656 17.50 24.16 -24.64
CA ASN A 656 17.93 23.47 -25.83
C ASN A 656 18.79 22.24 -25.49
N ASP A 657 18.64 21.16 -26.24
CA ASP A 657 19.43 19.92 -26.07
C ASP A 657 20.84 20.07 -26.61
N ASN A 658 21.15 21.24 -27.14
CA ASN A 658 22.43 21.48 -27.78
C ASN A 658 23.50 21.73 -26.72
N LEU A 659 24.18 20.65 -26.34
CA LEU A 659 25.35 20.70 -25.46
C LEU A 659 26.61 21.23 -26.21
N SER A 660 26.45 21.63 -27.48
CA SER A 660 27.55 22.07 -28.35
C SER A 660 27.92 23.54 -28.26
N GLY A 661 27.20 24.35 -27.48
CA GLY A 661 27.46 25.81 -27.35
C GLY A 661 28.63 26.19 -26.46
N ILE A 662 29.43 25.22 -26.00
CA ILE A 662 30.49 25.48 -25.02
C ILE A 662 31.85 25.58 -25.71
N TYR A 663 32.00 26.62 -26.54
CA TYR A 663 33.27 26.91 -27.15
C TYR A 663 33.69 28.39 -26.96
N GLY A 664 34.78 28.62 -26.28
CA GLY A 664 35.45 29.90 -26.29
C GLY A 664 35.95 30.36 -24.93
N ARG A 665 37.20 30.72 -24.91
CA ARG A 665 38.04 31.03 -23.77
C ARG A 665 37.60 32.22 -22.90
N THR A 666 36.63 33.00 -23.30
CA THR A 666 36.50 34.34 -22.79
C THR A 666 35.23 34.64 -22.00
N ASN A 667 34.28 33.75 -21.85
CA ASN A 667 33.08 34.07 -21.11
C ASN A 667 32.33 32.82 -20.57
N TYR A 668 32.81 32.25 -19.46
CA TYR A 668 32.03 31.28 -18.67
C TYR A 668 30.61 31.77 -18.42
N ARG A 669 30.42 33.04 -18.22
CA ARG A 669 29.13 33.68 -18.00
C ARG A 669 28.21 33.57 -19.21
N LYS A 670 28.70 33.85 -20.43
CA LYS A 670 27.92 33.67 -21.66
C LYS A 670 27.61 32.24 -21.96
N MET A 671 28.54 31.35 -21.70
CA MET A 671 28.44 29.89 -21.88
C MET A 671 27.40 29.22 -20.95
N LEU A 672 27.30 29.66 -19.69
CA LEU A 672 26.35 29.11 -18.74
C LEU A 672 24.91 29.64 -18.92
N PHE A 673 24.76 30.84 -19.53
CA PHE A 673 23.50 31.53 -19.53
C PHE A 673 22.82 31.65 -20.90
N ASP A 674 23.53 31.51 -22.02
CA ASP A 674 22.97 31.93 -23.30
C ASP A 674 22.22 30.89 -24.11
N ASP A 675 22.54 29.54 -24.11
CA ASP A 675 21.85 28.60 -25.03
C ASP A 675 21.83 27.14 -24.58
N GLY A 676 21.83 26.82 -23.29
CA GLY A 676 21.90 25.49 -22.78
C GLY A 676 20.67 24.99 -22.05
N LEU A 677 20.67 23.72 -21.67
CA LEU A 677 19.73 23.20 -20.70
C LEU A 677 19.92 23.90 -19.36
N SER A 678 18.87 24.41 -18.81
CA SER A 678 18.82 25.05 -17.48
C SER A 678 17.91 24.28 -16.53
N TYR A 679 18.10 24.50 -15.23
CA TYR A 679 17.19 24.00 -14.19
C TYR A 679 16.58 25.22 -13.48
N ASP A 680 15.29 25.44 -13.61
CA ASP A 680 14.58 26.62 -13.09
C ASP A 680 15.32 27.94 -13.44
N ARG A 681 15.69 28.09 -14.72
CA ARG A 681 16.48 29.21 -15.27
C ARG A 681 17.89 29.33 -14.67
N MET A 682 18.31 28.41 -13.82
CA MET A 682 19.70 28.35 -13.33
C MET A 682 20.58 27.54 -14.29
N PRO A 683 21.79 27.98 -14.56
CA PRO A 683 22.74 27.27 -15.42
C PRO A 683 23.14 25.92 -14.77
N ILE A 684 23.42 24.93 -15.62
CA ILE A 684 23.79 23.59 -15.20
C ILE A 684 25.26 23.33 -15.48
N ILE A 685 25.94 22.78 -14.48
CA ILE A 685 27.27 22.20 -14.62
C ILE A 685 27.14 20.67 -14.60
N TRP A 686 27.76 20.03 -15.59
CA TRP A 686 27.75 18.59 -15.73
C TRP A 686 29.05 18.00 -15.20
N VAL A 687 28.92 16.96 -14.38
CA VAL A 687 30.01 16.16 -13.85
C VAL A 687 29.76 14.70 -14.15
N VAL A 688 30.53 14.10 -15.03
CA VAL A 688 30.39 12.70 -15.43
C VAL A 688 31.48 11.84 -14.79
N ASN A 689 31.10 10.84 -14.03
CA ASN A 689 32.01 9.96 -13.29
C ASN A 689 33.07 10.74 -12.49
N ASN A 690 32.62 11.78 -11.77
CA ASN A 690 33.44 12.71 -10.99
C ASN A 690 34.41 13.58 -11.82
N ARG A 691 34.25 13.66 -13.12
CA ARG A 691 35.02 14.54 -14.00
C ARG A 691 34.14 15.66 -14.52
N PHE A 692 34.60 16.88 -14.37
CA PHE A 692 33.90 18.07 -14.86
C PHE A 692 33.86 18.13 -16.38
N LEU A 693 32.68 18.37 -16.92
CA LEU A 693 32.45 18.64 -18.34
C LEU A 693 32.20 20.13 -18.52
N GLY A 694 33.22 20.93 -18.43
CA GLY A 694 33.10 22.36 -18.52
C GLY A 694 34.12 22.92 -19.49
N GLY A 695 33.85 24.08 -20.06
CA GLY A 695 34.73 24.83 -20.90
C GLY A 695 35.01 24.15 -22.23
N THR A 696 36.24 23.87 -22.52
CA THR A 696 36.69 23.27 -23.77
C THR A 696 36.68 21.75 -23.79
N SER A 697 36.32 21.12 -22.67
CA SER A 697 36.27 19.66 -22.61
C SER A 697 35.00 19.17 -23.28
N PHE A 698 35.21 18.58 -24.45
CA PHE A 698 34.12 18.16 -25.28
C PHE A 698 33.25 17.09 -24.76
N MET A 699 32.00 17.29 -24.88
CA MET A 699 30.96 16.29 -24.91
C MET A 699 30.88 15.67 -26.29
N LYS A 700 31.69 14.68 -26.61
CA LYS A 700 31.40 13.83 -27.76
C LYS A 700 30.21 12.95 -27.40
N ARG A 701 29.05 13.16 -28.05
CA ARG A 701 27.93 12.24 -28.00
C ARG A 701 28.41 10.86 -28.43
N GLY A 702 28.15 9.86 -27.60
CA GLY A 702 28.71 8.52 -27.70
C GLY A 702 28.30 7.63 -28.87
N THR A 703 27.78 8.17 -29.93
CA THR A 703 27.52 7.40 -31.15
C THR A 703 28.60 7.54 -32.19
N VAL A 704 29.64 8.33 -31.95
CA VAL A 704 30.64 8.58 -32.94
C VAL A 704 31.89 7.82 -32.58
N LYS A 705 32.04 6.66 -33.17
CA LYS A 705 33.36 6.32 -33.73
C LYS A 705 33.57 7.36 -34.81
N SER A 706 34.08 8.56 -34.47
CA SER A 706 34.46 9.54 -35.45
C SER A 706 35.57 8.94 -36.28
N LYS A 707 35.42 9.02 -37.57
CA LYS A 707 36.53 8.89 -38.48
C LYS A 707 37.58 9.92 -38.03
N ALA A 708 38.82 9.59 -38.27
CA ALA A 708 40.02 10.32 -37.85
C ALA A 708 40.13 11.79 -38.32
N GLU A 709 39.12 12.33 -38.97
CA GLU A 709 39.11 13.70 -39.51
C GLU A 709 38.69 14.78 -38.50
N ASP A 710 38.15 14.39 -37.32
CA ASP A 710 37.72 15.36 -36.25
C ASP A 710 38.82 15.62 -35.20
N VAL A 711 40.05 15.20 -35.45
CA VAL A 711 41.13 15.21 -34.42
C VAL A 711 41.82 16.58 -34.27
N ASN A 712 41.55 17.54 -35.13
CA ASN A 712 42.25 18.84 -35.06
C ASN A 712 41.76 19.82 -34.00
N LEU A 713 40.73 19.46 -33.23
CA LEU A 713 40.22 20.32 -32.13
C LEU A 713 40.79 19.99 -30.76
N SER A 714 41.53 18.89 -30.63
CA SER A 714 42.12 18.44 -29.36
C SER A 714 43.40 19.16 -28.97
N SER A 715 44.12 19.74 -29.91
CA SER A 715 45.40 20.39 -29.61
C SER A 715 45.26 21.74 -28.90
N GLU A 716 44.18 22.49 -29.12
CA GLU A 716 43.95 23.78 -28.45
C GLU A 716 43.37 23.61 -27.01
N ALA A 717 42.74 22.48 -26.71
CA ALA A 717 42.18 22.24 -25.40
C ALA A 717 43.24 21.88 -24.34
N THR A 718 44.37 21.30 -24.81
CA THR A 718 45.43 20.81 -23.92
C THR A 718 46.32 21.95 -23.42
N GLU A 719 46.43 23.03 -24.16
CA GLU A 719 47.24 24.19 -23.74
C GLU A 719 46.59 25.03 -22.63
N LEU A 720 45.28 24.84 -22.35
CA LEU A 720 44.52 25.70 -21.44
C LEU A 720 44.35 25.17 -20.06
N SER A 721 44.51 23.87 -19.83
CA SER A 721 44.20 23.26 -18.55
C SER A 721 45.34 23.26 -17.54
N GLY A 722 46.59 23.60 -17.96
CA GLY A 722 47.78 23.57 -17.09
C GLY A 722 47.98 22.23 -16.34
N ALA A 723 47.23 21.22 -16.70
CA ALA A 723 47.32 19.89 -16.10
C ALA A 723 47.89 18.92 -17.13
N ALA A 724 48.86 18.16 -16.68
CA ALA A 724 49.54 17.16 -17.41
C ALA A 724 48.66 16.28 -18.30
N SER A 725 49.12 16.08 -19.50
CA SER A 725 48.60 15.22 -20.57
C SER A 725 48.19 13.84 -20.10
N ASP A 726 46.91 13.66 -19.88
CA ASP A 726 46.28 12.36 -20.06
C ASP A 726 45.02 12.60 -20.92
N GLU A 727 45.16 12.27 -22.20
CA GLU A 727 44.13 12.42 -23.24
C GLU A 727 42.98 11.47 -23.03
N THR A 728 42.20 11.67 -21.98
CA THR A 728 40.91 10.96 -21.82
C THR A 728 39.76 11.91 -22.05
N THR A 729 39.27 11.86 -23.29
CA THR A 729 38.00 12.50 -23.66
C THR A 729 36.90 12.00 -22.71
N VAL A 730 36.27 12.91 -21.97
CA VAL A 730 35.14 12.54 -21.09
C VAL A 730 33.93 12.26 -21.96
N TYR A 731 33.46 11.03 -21.91
CA TYR A 731 32.26 10.58 -22.64
C TYR A 731 31.00 11.06 -21.95
N PHE A 732 30.12 11.76 -22.64
CA PHE A 732 28.77 12.09 -22.15
C PHE A 732 27.76 11.09 -22.67
N PRO A 733 27.05 10.35 -21.79
CA PRO A 733 26.05 9.40 -22.22
C PRO A 733 24.87 10.10 -22.87
N THR A 734 24.47 9.64 -24.05
CA THR A 734 23.33 10.23 -24.76
C THR A 734 22.05 9.48 -24.50
N SER A 735 22.11 8.18 -24.34
CA SER A 735 20.94 7.33 -24.08
C SER A 735 20.80 7.03 -22.58
N LEU A 736 19.57 6.93 -22.12
CA LEU A 736 19.29 6.68 -20.71
C LEU A 736 19.85 5.34 -20.22
N ASP A 737 19.92 4.32 -21.08
CA ASP A 737 20.48 2.99 -20.76
C ASP A 737 21.98 2.98 -20.53
N GLU A 738 22.67 4.05 -20.94
CA GLU A 738 24.10 4.24 -20.67
C GLU A 738 24.37 4.85 -19.28
N VAL A 739 23.31 5.31 -18.60
CA VAL A 739 23.39 6.03 -17.32
C VAL A 739 22.92 5.12 -16.19
N LYS A 740 23.73 5.00 -15.16
CA LYS A 740 23.36 4.29 -13.93
C LYS A 740 22.51 5.19 -13.03
N ARG A 741 23.01 6.40 -12.73
CA ARG A 741 22.35 7.35 -11.83
C ARG A 741 22.67 8.79 -12.21
N VAL A 742 21.74 9.66 -11.89
CA VAL A 742 21.91 11.12 -11.93
C VAL A 742 21.59 11.70 -10.58
N TYR A 743 22.41 12.66 -10.13
CA TYR A 743 22.17 13.43 -8.93
C TYR A 743 22.18 14.91 -9.26
N VAL A 744 21.26 15.67 -8.68
CA VAL A 744 21.15 17.12 -8.86
C VAL A 744 21.43 17.81 -7.54
N SER A 745 22.41 18.68 -7.50
CA SER A 745 22.80 19.42 -6.32
C SER A 745 22.66 20.93 -6.53
N PHE A 746 22.08 21.59 -5.53
CA PHE A 746 21.97 23.05 -5.43
C PHE A 746 23.03 23.65 -4.52
N GLY A 747 23.95 22.81 -4.02
CA GLY A 747 25.01 23.22 -3.10
C GLY A 747 26.04 24.12 -3.75
N LYS A 748 26.21 25.36 -3.24
CA LYS A 748 27.22 26.30 -3.74
C LYS A 748 28.66 25.73 -3.68
N ASN A 749 28.92 24.81 -2.77
CA ASN A 749 30.21 24.19 -2.62
C ASN A 749 30.48 23.11 -3.68
N ASP A 750 29.46 22.58 -4.32
CA ASP A 750 29.63 21.48 -5.28
C ASP A 750 30.15 21.98 -6.62
N TRP A 751 29.60 23.07 -7.16
CA TRP A 751 30.11 23.61 -8.40
C TRP A 751 31.46 24.35 -8.23
N ARG A 752 31.71 24.98 -7.07
CA ARG A 752 32.97 25.69 -6.77
C ARG A 752 34.19 24.80 -6.77
N ARG A 753 34.03 23.49 -6.64
CA ARG A 753 35.12 22.52 -6.77
C ARG A 753 35.68 22.44 -8.20
N PHE A 754 34.85 22.81 -9.17
CA PHE A 754 35.14 22.65 -10.59
C PHE A 754 35.43 23.99 -11.29
N ILE A 755 34.90 25.08 -10.78
CA ILE A 755 35.02 26.41 -11.37
C ILE A 755 35.45 27.41 -10.30
N SER A 756 36.60 28.03 -10.53
CA SER A 756 37.21 29.04 -9.65
C SER A 756 37.11 30.43 -10.28
N ASP A 757 35.94 30.85 -10.73
CA ASP A 757 35.72 32.13 -11.33
C ASP A 757 35.13 33.11 -10.27
N PRO A 758 35.82 34.22 -9.93
CA PRO A 758 35.35 35.20 -8.95
C PRO A 758 34.00 35.82 -9.33
N ASP A 759 33.74 36.00 -10.61
CA ASP A 759 32.52 36.64 -11.11
C ASP A 759 31.27 35.77 -10.92
N LEU A 760 31.45 34.47 -10.73
CA LEU A 760 30.39 33.50 -10.50
C LEU A 760 30.10 33.23 -9.02
N MET A 761 30.88 33.87 -8.11
CA MET A 761 30.77 33.55 -6.67
C MET A 761 29.40 33.88 -6.06
N GLY A 762 28.64 34.79 -6.65
CA GLY A 762 27.26 35.11 -6.26
C GLY A 762 26.16 34.33 -7.00
N SER A 763 26.52 33.55 -8.00
CA SER A 763 25.56 32.91 -8.89
C SER A 763 24.97 31.62 -8.30
N ASN A 764 23.69 31.41 -8.58
CA ASN A 764 23.03 30.14 -8.31
C ASN A 764 23.25 29.19 -9.51
N ILE A 765 24.07 28.17 -9.31
CA ILE A 765 24.44 27.21 -10.34
C ILE A 765 24.06 25.82 -9.85
N VAL A 766 23.45 25.01 -10.71
CA VAL A 766 23.07 23.65 -10.42
C VAL A 766 24.14 22.68 -10.91
N THR A 767 24.54 21.74 -10.07
CA THR A 767 25.50 20.71 -10.47
C THR A 767 24.74 19.40 -10.71
N VAL A 768 24.87 18.86 -11.91
CA VAL A 768 24.30 17.56 -12.29
C VAL A 768 25.42 16.53 -12.42
N PHE A 769 25.43 15.59 -11.49
CA PHE A 769 26.37 14.48 -11.50
C PHE A 769 25.75 13.28 -12.25
N VAL A 770 26.46 12.79 -13.25
CA VAL A 770 26.04 11.66 -14.06
C VAL A 770 27.02 10.50 -13.86
N TYR A 771 26.53 9.37 -13.44
CA TYR A 771 27.31 8.14 -13.32
C TYR A 771 26.88 7.16 -14.39
N THR A 772 27.81 6.73 -15.24
CA THR A 772 27.53 5.80 -16.32
C THR A 772 27.42 4.38 -15.82
N SER A 773 26.66 3.54 -16.52
CA SER A 773 26.60 2.11 -16.24
C SER A 773 27.89 1.43 -16.71
N GLU A 774 28.23 0.29 -16.08
CA GLU A 774 29.38 -0.54 -16.51
C GLU A 774 29.20 -1.08 -17.93
N SER A 775 27.96 -1.14 -18.40
CA SER A 775 27.57 -1.52 -19.75
C SER A 775 27.49 -0.34 -20.73
N ALA A 776 27.86 0.88 -20.31
CA ALA A 776 27.85 2.04 -21.19
C ALA A 776 28.73 1.78 -22.43
N GLY A 777 28.10 1.85 -23.58
CA GLY A 777 28.75 1.52 -24.87
C GLY A 777 28.67 0.05 -25.30
N VAL A 778 28.20 -0.87 -24.43
CA VAL A 778 27.90 -2.25 -24.83
C VAL A 778 26.43 -2.31 -25.27
N LYS A 779 26.17 -2.22 -26.56
CA LYS A 779 24.81 -2.39 -27.09
C LYS A 779 24.31 -3.79 -26.75
N SER A 780 23.12 -3.90 -26.13
CA SER A 780 22.46 -5.17 -25.95
C SER A 780 22.29 -5.83 -27.33
N HIS A 781 22.85 -7.01 -27.50
CA HIS A 781 22.73 -7.71 -28.77
C HIS A 781 21.29 -8.14 -28.99
N LYS A 782 20.81 -8.04 -30.22
CA LYS A 782 19.46 -8.47 -30.61
C LYS A 782 19.25 -9.94 -30.19
N GLY A 783 18.18 -10.24 -29.49
CA GLY A 783 17.88 -11.57 -28.95
C GLY A 783 18.63 -11.96 -27.68
N VAL A 784 19.46 -11.06 -27.16
CA VAL A 784 20.12 -11.19 -25.84
C VAL A 784 19.74 -10.00 -24.98
N ARG A 785 19.31 -10.23 -23.80
CA ARG A 785 19.03 -9.17 -22.82
C ARG A 785 19.88 -9.39 -21.58
N LEU A 786 20.73 -8.44 -21.29
CA LEU A 786 21.47 -8.32 -20.04
C LEU A 786 20.71 -7.34 -19.14
N THR A 787 20.35 -7.77 -17.94
CA THR A 787 19.63 -6.96 -16.97
C THR A 787 19.84 -7.54 -15.56
N TYR A 788 19.00 -7.19 -14.60
CA TYR A 788 19.07 -7.69 -13.22
C TYR A 788 17.80 -8.49 -12.86
N PHE A 789 17.93 -9.32 -11.85
CA PHE A 789 16.83 -9.99 -11.17
C PHE A 789 17.03 -9.85 -9.67
N ASP A 790 16.01 -9.35 -8.98
CA ASP A 790 16.01 -9.29 -7.51
C ASP A 790 15.28 -10.52 -6.97
N GLY A 791 16.02 -11.34 -6.26
CA GLY A 791 15.50 -12.43 -5.46
C GLY A 791 14.82 -11.93 -4.20
N PHE A 792 14.65 -12.79 -3.21
CA PHE A 792 14.10 -12.41 -1.91
C PHE A 792 15.00 -11.42 -1.17
N ASN A 793 14.37 -10.48 -0.50
CA ASN A 793 15.05 -9.58 0.44
C ASN A 793 15.37 -10.33 1.72
N VAL A 794 16.51 -10.02 2.29
CA VAL A 794 16.94 -10.52 3.60
C VAL A 794 16.57 -9.47 4.63
N ALA A 795 15.76 -9.85 5.62
CA ALA A 795 15.44 -8.97 6.73
C ALA A 795 16.71 -8.67 7.56
N SER A 796 16.85 -7.44 7.99
CA SER A 796 17.91 -7.03 8.91
C SER A 796 17.63 -7.54 10.32
N SER A 797 18.66 -7.59 11.17
CA SER A 797 18.49 -7.92 12.58
C SER A 797 18.23 -6.65 13.39
N TYR A 798 17.10 -6.58 14.10
CA TYR A 798 16.82 -5.47 15.01
C TYR A 798 17.86 -5.38 16.13
N ASN A 799 18.33 -6.53 16.66
CA ASN A 799 19.31 -6.56 17.73
C ASN A 799 20.65 -5.96 17.33
N GLU A 800 21.12 -6.20 16.10
CA GLU A 800 22.37 -5.58 15.59
C GLU A 800 22.22 -4.08 15.49
N GLU A 801 21.07 -3.61 15.03
CA GLU A 801 20.76 -2.19 14.92
C GLU A 801 20.68 -1.52 16.29
N MET A 802 20.04 -2.17 17.26
CA MET A 802 19.93 -1.73 18.63
C MET A 802 21.30 -1.58 19.29
N VAL A 803 22.16 -2.59 19.19
CA VAL A 803 23.52 -2.55 19.76
C VAL A 803 24.31 -1.36 19.24
N ALA A 804 24.26 -1.11 17.94
CA ALA A 804 24.93 0.04 17.34
C ALA A 804 24.39 1.39 17.84
N SER A 805 23.10 1.48 18.19
CA SER A 805 22.48 2.70 18.72
C SER A 805 22.77 2.92 20.20
N VAL A 806 22.75 1.85 21.00
CA VAL A 806 23.04 1.88 22.45
C VAL A 806 24.48 2.30 22.74
N LEU A 807 25.41 1.98 21.86
CA LEU A 807 26.81 2.39 21.94
C LEU A 807 27.05 3.86 21.60
N SER A 808 26.04 4.59 21.09
CA SER A 808 26.14 6.02 20.82
C SER A 808 25.95 6.83 22.12
N SER A 809 26.61 7.99 22.21
CA SER A 809 26.46 8.92 23.34
C SER A 809 25.06 9.54 23.43
N HIS A 810 24.25 9.39 22.40
CA HIS A 810 22.89 9.94 22.28
C HIS A 810 21.99 8.86 21.69
N ASP A 811 21.46 8.01 22.57
CA ASP A 811 20.50 6.99 22.18
C ASP A 811 19.10 7.62 22.10
N TYR A 812 18.70 7.96 20.88
CA TYR A 812 17.39 8.54 20.56
C TYR A 812 16.43 7.54 19.89
N ARG A 813 16.66 6.24 20.09
CA ARG A 813 15.74 5.23 19.53
C ARG A 813 14.31 5.49 20.01
N ARG A 814 13.41 5.53 19.07
CA ARG A 814 11.96 5.64 19.33
C ARG A 814 11.34 4.27 19.50
N THR A 815 11.73 3.31 18.66
CA THR A 815 11.43 1.88 18.86
C THR A 815 12.51 1.29 19.77
N LEU A 816 12.15 0.91 20.98
CA LEU A 816 13.05 0.37 21.99
C LEU A 816 13.28 -1.12 21.81
N TYR A 817 12.28 -1.80 21.30
CA TYR A 817 12.31 -3.23 21.03
C TYR A 817 11.38 -3.58 19.87
N TRP A 818 11.85 -4.44 19.01
CA TRP A 818 11.08 -5.07 17.96
C TRP A 818 11.46 -6.54 17.86
N ASN A 819 10.46 -7.41 17.90
CA ASN A 819 10.64 -8.83 17.63
C ASN A 819 9.45 -9.34 16.81
N PRO A 820 9.69 -9.78 15.56
CA PRO A 820 8.62 -10.29 14.71
C PRO A 820 8.22 -11.73 15.08
N ASP A 821 9.00 -12.44 15.92
CA ASP A 821 8.83 -13.88 16.15
C ASP A 821 8.92 -14.24 17.65
N VAL A 822 8.09 -13.60 18.47
CA VAL A 822 7.94 -13.97 19.87
C VAL A 822 7.06 -15.22 19.97
N ARG A 823 7.53 -16.23 20.68
CA ARG A 823 6.80 -17.48 20.88
C ARG A 823 6.52 -17.73 22.35
N THR A 824 5.28 -18.09 22.65
CA THR A 824 4.92 -18.52 23.98
C THR A 824 5.32 -19.99 24.21
N ASP A 825 5.64 -20.30 25.45
CA ASP A 825 5.89 -21.66 25.91
C ASP A 825 4.59 -22.49 26.03
N ASN A 826 4.71 -23.70 26.60
CA ASN A 826 3.56 -24.60 26.83
C ASN A 826 2.57 -24.05 27.88
N GLU A 827 2.96 -23.07 28.68
CA GLU A 827 2.10 -22.38 29.64
C GLU A 827 1.48 -21.08 29.05
N GLY A 828 1.79 -20.75 27.80
CA GLY A 828 1.35 -19.54 27.15
C GLY A 828 2.14 -18.28 27.53
N LYS A 829 3.35 -18.42 28.09
CA LYS A 829 4.20 -17.31 28.52
C LYS A 829 5.35 -17.06 27.56
N ALA A 830 5.70 -15.81 27.36
CA ALA A 830 6.92 -15.38 26.67
C ALA A 830 7.64 -14.31 27.47
N LEU A 831 8.96 -14.45 27.63
CA LEU A 831 9.81 -13.43 28.25
C LEU A 831 10.29 -12.46 27.19
N ILE A 832 10.16 -11.17 27.48
CA ILE A 832 10.57 -10.06 26.61
C ILE A 832 11.59 -9.23 27.37
N GLU A 833 12.80 -9.15 26.84
CA GLU A 833 13.91 -8.44 27.45
C GLU A 833 14.47 -7.41 26.48
N PHE A 834 14.63 -6.18 26.91
CA PHE A 834 15.16 -5.12 26.07
C PHE A 834 15.87 -4.04 26.86
N THR A 835 16.67 -3.26 26.14
CA THR A 835 17.41 -2.13 26.69
C THR A 835 16.68 -0.83 26.37
N ASN A 836 16.37 -0.06 27.41
CA ASN A 836 15.77 1.25 27.29
C ASN A 836 16.74 2.27 26.67
N ASN A 837 16.21 3.35 26.09
CA ASN A 837 17.00 4.53 25.75
C ASN A 837 17.30 5.36 27.01
N THR A 838 18.10 6.43 26.85
CA THR A 838 18.58 7.21 27.98
C THR A 838 17.47 7.96 28.72
N ASN A 839 16.40 8.32 28.07
CA ASN A 839 15.42 9.28 28.56
C ASN A 839 13.99 8.76 28.70
N CYS A 840 13.68 7.58 28.19
CA CYS A 840 12.34 7.03 28.22
C CYS A 840 11.89 6.70 29.64
N LYS A 841 10.75 7.26 30.03
CA LYS A 841 10.10 7.06 31.35
C LYS A 841 8.83 6.24 31.24
N SER A 842 8.29 6.11 30.03
CA SER A 842 7.08 5.36 29.76
C SER A 842 7.11 4.79 28.34
N PHE A 843 6.54 3.61 28.16
CA PHE A 843 6.48 2.96 26.87
C PHE A 843 5.07 2.65 26.41
N ILE A 844 4.92 2.61 25.12
CA ILE A 844 3.77 2.07 24.42
C ILE A 844 4.15 0.71 23.88
N ILE A 845 3.27 -0.25 24.09
CA ILE A 845 3.47 -1.61 23.61
C ILE A 845 2.38 -1.93 22.59
N SER A 846 2.78 -2.49 21.45
CA SER A 846 1.90 -3.10 20.47
C SER A 846 2.34 -4.55 20.31
N ALA A 847 1.44 -5.49 20.57
CA ALA A 847 1.70 -6.90 20.35
C ALA A 847 0.55 -7.50 19.53
N GLU A 848 0.90 -8.08 18.38
CA GLU A 848 -0.09 -8.54 17.42
C GLU A 848 0.29 -9.89 16.82
N GLY A 849 -0.71 -10.71 16.59
CA GLY A 849 -0.55 -12.01 15.99
C GLY A 849 -1.83 -12.50 15.31
N VAL A 850 -1.66 -13.58 14.56
CA VAL A 850 -2.77 -14.30 13.95
C VAL A 850 -2.52 -15.79 14.18
N THR A 851 -3.50 -16.47 14.78
CA THR A 851 -3.45 -17.90 15.04
C THR A 851 -3.65 -18.71 13.75
N LYS A 852 -3.39 -20.02 13.80
CA LYS A 852 -3.58 -20.92 12.64
C LYS A 852 -5.01 -20.91 12.11
N ASP A 853 -5.99 -20.71 12.97
CA ASP A 853 -7.42 -20.61 12.64
C ASP A 853 -7.88 -19.16 12.43
N ALA A 854 -6.97 -18.29 11.97
CA ALA A 854 -7.17 -16.87 11.61
C ALA A 854 -7.78 -16.01 12.72
N LYS A 855 -7.60 -16.35 13.99
CA LYS A 855 -8.00 -15.48 15.10
C LYS A 855 -6.92 -14.45 15.37
N ALA A 856 -7.33 -13.20 15.59
CA ALA A 856 -6.42 -12.13 15.91
C ALA A 856 -5.95 -12.21 17.37
N ILE A 857 -4.70 -11.92 17.61
CA ILE A 857 -4.12 -11.67 18.93
C ILE A 857 -3.75 -10.20 18.97
N CYS A 858 -4.26 -9.44 19.90
CA CYS A 858 -4.01 -8.00 20.01
C CYS A 858 -3.88 -7.58 21.47
N TYR A 859 -2.90 -6.66 21.73
CA TYR A 859 -2.68 -6.04 23.03
C TYR A 859 -3.02 -4.58 22.96
#